data_4cd91abaaf354341096661a81518df50
#
_entry.id   4cd91abaaf354341096661a81518df50
#
_cell.length_a   1.000
_cell.length_b   1.000
_cell.length_c   1.000
_cell.angle_alpha   90.00
_cell.angle_beta   90.00
_cell.angle_gamma   90.00
#
_symmetry.space_group_name_H-M   'P 1'
#
loop_
_entity.id
_entity.type
_entity.pdbx_description
1 polymer ?
#
loop_
_entity_poly.entity_id
_entity_poly.type
_entity_poly.pdbx_seq_one_letter_code
_entity_poly.pdbx_strand_id
1 'polypeptide(L)'
;MVNIFLKIGITLSVAITVAFPHEKHSSSGGYISPKEEIEIGEGSFRYKLVPGWATENTKKYKLGNCNAISQDSRGRILLLHTSKEQCLIALSPEGKVLDAWGNFTVAAHGLAVVKEKGGEVLFISDHSPNGKIYKTTLDGEILMTISCPMESKLYKNPNEFKPAKTLHLPSGEFYVIDGYGKDYIHKFSAEGKWISAFGGNIGTGEAKLKHWGPHGGAIDYRNPTEPVMILALSDQQKIKRFKLDGKWIDTKTFPGSNPRDVIFHRGHLFVHHLGDNWPKDRNAPGYISVMNHDLEVIANLGGYAPKYDDSGKLSRMSHNTHLFHHPHGMGIDKEGNIYIAQASSNGTWPLKFTPTIKQTKTRTWIVSQDGNDANEGNKEKPFRTISRAAQIAQAGDTVLVRPGIYRERVAPPRSGEPGKPITYRTDELGKVFIRGSEEWNPAWKKLKDNVHFAKPDQSIFESDDVYVDHPNPFFVPLASTPYNRQGKPEHERTGKGNPELIYNCGQVIVNGRPWQQRPFLKEVTETSKTWNFDSETGNIYINFGNQDPTKQSVEITTRRRIFAPHSIGIGHIIVEGFVMEHCGNQYPTNFWNTPRWAQAGALGLRGGHHWIVRNNLIRYAGTDAIDMGAGGGQNERKATRVPTAPLGYHNLIEKNYILENGAGGIIGAQSNNLIIRNNVIMFNNTLGFTGKKRYEHAGIKSHAIRDGLIERNYVADNQLSEGIWLDNQFPNTRVTCNVSTNNGSRGIFLEMSDYKYNAALVDHNISVGNHKIQFYVHDASGSTVMHNLFANSPSGANYGQGAYIYQVNARTKTGYHSIYNNIFVNHRVMMDINYPSHRSGPQRLDHNIYDASTDERTFIINNASDKPSPWSPKEFYEMVRKEVGKGNPIPLHGGSKVAMTLNEWQTFWAHHGLKNDQNSVTKKGMVVSYNQTTLNLTIRLKSDPSDIGSIEYEKIKMDYEGNPIPKDGSAIPGPFQTLRKGNNVFNIWDGLPLLNKGELPITNK
;
A
#
# COMPACT_ATOMS: atom_id res chain seq x y z
N MET A 1 17.28 -2.72 75.11
CA MET A 1 16.79 -1.52 75.75
C MET A 1 15.82 -0.81 74.78
N VAL A 2 14.64 -0.53 75.40
CA VAL A 2 13.52 0.30 74.94
C VAL A 2 12.63 -0.21 73.83
N ASN A 3 11.53 -0.81 74.28
CA ASN A 3 10.24 -1.00 73.66
C ASN A 3 9.60 0.33 73.30
N ILE A 4 8.98 0.38 72.06
CA ILE A 4 7.80 1.22 71.83
C ILE A 4 6.79 0.40 71.07
N PHE A 5 5.65 0.15 71.72
CA PHE A 5 4.43 -0.41 71.13
C PHE A 5 3.83 0.59 70.15
N LEU A 6 3.43 0.15 68.97
CA LEU A 6 2.54 0.89 68.10
C LEU A 6 1.25 0.06 67.89
N LYS A 7 0.15 0.60 68.37
CA LYS A 7 -1.20 0.07 68.24
C LYS A 7 -1.62 0.05 66.75
N ILE A 8 -2.06 -1.09 66.28
CA ILE A 8 -2.73 -1.25 64.98
C ILE A 8 -4.20 -0.86 65.21
N GLY A 9 -4.57 0.29 64.66
CA GLY A 9 -5.98 0.68 64.50
C GLY A 9 -6.50 0.19 63.15
N ILE A 10 -7.36 -0.81 63.18
CA ILE A 10 -8.09 -1.27 61.99
C ILE A 10 -9.21 -0.26 61.75
N THR A 11 -9.03 0.62 60.75
CA THR A 11 -10.11 1.45 60.25
C THR A 11 -10.77 0.71 59.08
N LEU A 12 -11.95 0.23 59.31
CA LEU A 12 -12.84 -0.37 58.32
C LEU A 12 -13.30 0.73 57.36
N SER A 13 -12.66 0.91 56.23
CA SER A 13 -13.13 1.80 55.19
C SER A 13 -14.23 1.09 54.40
N VAL A 14 -15.47 1.36 54.73
CA VAL A 14 -16.62 1.03 53.89
C VAL A 14 -16.50 1.89 52.63
N ALA A 15 -16.09 1.26 51.53
CA ALA A 15 -16.17 1.89 50.23
C ALA A 15 -17.64 1.99 49.81
N ILE A 16 -18.23 3.11 50.06
CA ILE A 16 -19.53 3.49 49.47
C ILE A 16 -19.25 3.71 47.99
N THR A 17 -19.68 2.79 47.17
CA THR A 17 -19.69 2.95 45.70
C THR A 17 -20.81 3.93 45.39
N VAL A 18 -20.52 5.21 45.37
CA VAL A 18 -21.44 6.23 44.87
C VAL A 18 -21.43 6.12 43.36
N ALA A 19 -22.45 5.49 42.81
CA ALA A 19 -22.83 5.67 41.44
C ALA A 19 -23.25 7.15 41.28
N PHE A 20 -22.42 7.94 40.58
CA PHE A 20 -22.79 9.32 40.29
C PHE A 20 -23.64 9.31 38.99
N PRO A 21 -24.95 9.64 39.11
CA PRO A 21 -25.70 10.02 37.95
C PRO A 21 -25.17 11.37 37.44
N HIS A 22 -25.21 11.61 36.15
CA HIS A 22 -25.06 12.95 35.56
C HIS A 22 -26.29 13.82 35.90
N GLU A 23 -26.62 13.94 37.18
CA GLU A 23 -27.70 14.78 37.62
C GLU A 23 -27.24 15.89 38.56
N LYS A 24 -27.63 17.11 38.18
CA LYS A 24 -27.61 18.36 38.92
C LYS A 24 -26.25 19.07 39.08
N HIS A 25 -25.86 19.72 38.01
CA HIS A 25 -25.15 20.98 38.14
C HIS A 25 -26.09 22.14 37.78
N SER A 26 -26.75 22.71 38.76
CA SER A 26 -27.45 23.99 38.64
C SER A 26 -26.41 25.11 38.61
N SER A 27 -25.93 25.49 37.43
CA SER A 27 -25.35 26.82 37.27
C SER A 27 -26.47 27.73 36.78
N SER A 28 -26.84 28.69 37.62
CA SER A 28 -27.78 29.75 37.30
C SER A 28 -27.17 30.76 36.33
N GLY A 29 -27.11 30.41 35.08
CA GLY A 29 -26.67 31.27 34.00
C GLY A 29 -26.66 30.46 32.71
N GLY A 30 -27.72 30.55 31.92
CA GLY A 30 -27.79 29.89 30.64
C GLY A 30 -26.60 30.35 29.75
N TYR A 31 -25.82 29.40 29.24
CA TYR A 31 -24.76 29.69 28.28
C TYR A 31 -25.38 30.14 26.94
N ILE A 32 -25.14 31.40 26.61
CA ILE A 32 -25.63 31.99 25.37
C ILE A 32 -24.61 31.74 24.28
N SER A 33 -25.02 31.21 23.11
CA SER A 33 -24.17 31.11 21.94
C SER A 33 -23.53 32.47 21.65
N PRO A 34 -22.23 32.57 21.44
CA PRO A 34 -21.57 33.84 21.14
C PRO A 34 -22.20 34.52 19.93
N LYS A 35 -22.40 35.82 20.02
CA LYS A 35 -22.97 36.66 18.95
C LYS A 35 -21.91 37.14 17.98
N GLU A 36 -20.63 36.95 18.28
CA GLU A 36 -19.49 37.40 17.51
C GLU A 36 -18.84 36.22 16.74
N GLU A 37 -18.28 36.53 15.57
CA GLU A 37 -17.42 35.59 14.86
C GLU A 37 -16.12 35.36 15.65
N ILE A 38 -15.83 34.12 16.00
CA ILE A 38 -14.62 33.73 16.70
C ILE A 38 -13.88 32.70 15.84
N GLU A 39 -12.59 32.91 15.62
CA GLU A 39 -11.75 31.98 14.92
C GLU A 39 -10.99 31.10 15.93
N ILE A 40 -10.93 29.77 15.65
CA ILE A 40 -10.22 28.77 16.45
C ILE A 40 -9.30 27.93 15.57
N GLY A 41 -8.27 27.36 16.16
CA GLY A 41 -7.32 26.51 15.47
C GLY A 41 -6.19 27.28 14.76
N GLU A 42 -5.35 26.57 14.05
CA GLU A 42 -4.16 27.11 13.40
C GLU A 42 -3.83 26.38 12.08
N GLY A 43 -2.98 26.97 11.27
CA GLY A 43 -2.54 26.39 9.99
C GLY A 43 -3.69 26.04 9.07
N SER A 44 -3.75 24.80 8.60
CA SER A 44 -4.81 24.27 7.75
C SER A 44 -6.11 23.91 8.51
N PHE A 45 -6.09 23.99 9.83
CA PHE A 45 -7.22 23.65 10.71
C PHE A 45 -7.78 24.90 11.38
N ARG A 46 -8.06 25.94 10.62
CA ARG A 46 -8.72 27.16 11.10
C ARG A 46 -10.21 27.11 10.83
N TYR A 47 -10.99 27.44 11.83
CA TYR A 47 -12.45 27.40 11.77
C TYR A 47 -13.05 28.67 12.37
N LYS A 48 -14.11 29.18 11.76
CA LYS A 48 -14.92 30.28 12.29
C LYS A 48 -16.20 29.77 12.88
N LEU A 49 -16.55 30.24 14.07
CA LEU A 49 -17.86 30.05 14.67
C LEU A 49 -18.92 30.72 13.81
N VAL A 50 -20.03 30.05 13.58
CA VAL A 50 -21.26 30.65 13.03
C VAL A 50 -22.11 31.13 14.19
N PRO A 51 -22.18 32.46 14.44
CA PRO A 51 -22.87 33.00 15.59
C PRO A 51 -24.34 32.62 15.61
N GLY A 52 -24.84 32.17 16.76
CA GLY A 52 -26.27 31.91 16.96
C GLY A 52 -26.85 30.76 16.15
N TRP A 53 -26.02 29.91 15.53
CA TRP A 53 -26.49 28.78 14.72
C TRP A 53 -27.48 27.92 15.50
N ALA A 54 -28.66 27.65 14.91
CA ALA A 54 -29.80 26.91 15.45
C ALA A 54 -30.45 27.48 16.72
N THR A 55 -29.91 28.52 17.36
CA THR A 55 -30.32 28.99 18.69
C THR A 55 -31.82 29.39 18.70
N GLU A 56 -32.22 30.31 17.85
CA GLU A 56 -33.62 30.81 17.82
C GLU A 56 -34.61 29.73 17.35
N ASN A 57 -34.19 28.91 16.40
CA ASN A 57 -35.03 27.88 15.80
C ASN A 57 -35.33 26.71 16.75
N THR A 58 -34.44 26.44 17.74
CA THR A 58 -34.60 25.32 18.67
C THR A 58 -35.20 25.73 20.02
N LYS A 59 -35.38 27.02 20.29
CA LYS A 59 -35.91 27.50 21.57
C LYS A 59 -37.21 26.83 22.02
N LYS A 60 -38.17 26.65 21.10
CA LYS A 60 -39.46 26.03 21.39
C LYS A 60 -39.38 24.55 21.81
N TYR A 61 -38.29 23.87 21.47
CA TYR A 61 -38.12 22.42 21.74
C TYR A 61 -37.54 22.11 23.13
N LYS A 62 -37.24 23.13 23.97
CA LYS A 62 -36.72 22.97 25.34
C LYS A 62 -35.58 21.93 25.35
N LEU A 63 -34.45 22.20 24.65
CA LEU A 63 -33.35 21.30 24.56
C LEU A 63 -32.89 20.82 25.96
N GLY A 64 -32.76 19.49 26.13
CA GLY A 64 -32.05 18.90 27.26
C GLY A 64 -30.55 18.84 26.94
N ASN A 65 -29.84 17.87 27.54
CA ASN A 65 -28.44 17.62 27.16
C ASN A 65 -28.35 17.21 25.71
N CYS A 66 -27.59 17.94 24.89
CA CYS A 66 -27.32 17.60 23.53
C CYS A 66 -26.12 16.65 23.51
N ASN A 67 -26.34 15.36 23.23
CA ASN A 67 -25.35 14.30 23.41
C ASN A 67 -24.65 13.85 22.13
N ALA A 68 -25.33 13.96 20.97
CA ALA A 68 -24.73 13.61 19.69
C ALA A 68 -25.29 14.49 18.56
N ILE A 69 -24.48 14.59 17.48
CA ILE A 69 -24.86 15.35 16.29
C ILE A 69 -24.21 14.70 15.06
N SER A 70 -24.95 14.56 13.96
CA SER A 70 -24.44 13.93 12.74
C SER A 70 -25.17 14.43 11.51
N GLN A 71 -24.60 14.29 10.31
CA GLN A 71 -25.27 14.57 9.05
C GLN A 71 -25.82 13.28 8.45
N ASP A 72 -27.04 13.29 7.92
CA ASP A 72 -27.60 12.20 7.12
C ASP A 72 -27.37 12.39 5.61
N SER A 73 -27.72 11.38 4.81
CA SER A 73 -27.57 11.44 3.35
C SER A 73 -28.48 12.47 2.66
N ARG A 74 -29.55 12.91 3.33
CA ARG A 74 -30.41 14.01 2.85
C ARG A 74 -29.81 15.39 3.11
N GLY A 75 -28.61 15.45 3.76
CA GLY A 75 -27.91 16.69 4.14
C GLY A 75 -28.46 17.36 5.39
N ARG A 76 -29.39 16.74 6.10
CA ARG A 76 -29.91 17.25 7.38
C ARG A 76 -28.88 17.03 8.48
N ILE A 77 -28.82 17.93 9.44
CA ILE A 77 -28.03 17.83 10.67
C ILE A 77 -28.91 17.29 11.77
N LEU A 78 -28.70 16.07 12.19
CA LEU A 78 -29.47 15.40 13.23
C LEU A 78 -28.86 15.67 14.58
N LEU A 79 -29.60 16.38 15.45
CA LEU A 79 -29.21 16.69 16.82
C LEU A 79 -29.97 15.75 17.77
N LEU A 80 -29.21 14.93 18.52
CA LEU A 80 -29.75 14.05 19.56
C LEU A 80 -29.64 14.72 20.91
N HIS A 81 -30.77 14.79 21.66
CA HIS A 81 -30.82 15.38 22.99
C HIS A 81 -31.75 14.63 23.93
N THR A 82 -31.63 14.91 25.24
CA THR A 82 -32.51 14.31 26.25
C THR A 82 -33.83 15.08 26.29
N SER A 83 -34.92 14.47 25.84
CA SER A 83 -36.27 15.03 25.89
C SER A 83 -37.30 13.91 25.96
N LYS A 84 -38.41 14.18 26.67
CA LYS A 84 -39.56 13.27 26.75
C LYS A 84 -40.47 13.34 25.52
N GLU A 85 -40.47 14.49 24.85
CA GLU A 85 -41.36 14.75 23.71
C GLU A 85 -40.70 14.28 22.38
N GLN A 86 -39.45 14.63 22.20
CA GLN A 86 -38.64 14.26 21.02
C GLN A 86 -37.15 14.20 21.38
N CYS A 87 -36.48 13.14 21.07
CA CYS A 87 -35.04 13.05 21.31
C CYS A 87 -34.16 13.41 20.11
N LEU A 88 -34.76 13.57 18.94
CA LEU A 88 -34.10 13.97 17.71
C LEU A 88 -34.70 15.23 17.10
N ILE A 89 -33.84 16.15 16.67
CA ILE A 89 -34.19 17.32 15.87
C ILE A 89 -33.39 17.32 14.59
N ALA A 90 -34.04 17.34 13.43
CA ALA A 90 -33.41 17.51 12.14
C ALA A 90 -33.33 19.01 11.79
N LEU A 91 -32.11 19.47 11.52
CA LEU A 91 -31.79 20.83 11.16
C LEU A 91 -31.30 20.92 9.72
N SER A 92 -31.56 22.02 9.04
CA SER A 92 -30.81 22.34 7.83
C SER A 92 -29.39 22.76 8.17
N PRO A 93 -28.44 22.76 7.22
CA PRO A 93 -27.08 23.26 7.43
C PRO A 93 -27.04 24.71 7.95
N GLU A 94 -28.07 25.53 7.67
CA GLU A 94 -28.23 26.91 8.15
C GLU A 94 -28.83 26.98 9.56
N GLY A 95 -29.23 25.85 10.15
CA GLY A 95 -29.75 25.76 11.52
C GLY A 95 -31.28 25.91 11.64
N LYS A 96 -32.02 25.81 10.54
CA LYS A 96 -33.52 25.81 10.57
C LYS A 96 -33.99 24.41 10.95
N VAL A 97 -34.95 24.32 11.87
CA VAL A 97 -35.60 23.03 12.20
C VAL A 97 -36.48 22.61 11.02
N LEU A 98 -36.22 21.42 10.52
CA LEU A 98 -36.93 20.74 9.44
C LEU A 98 -37.95 19.75 10.02
N ASP A 99 -37.60 19.03 11.08
CA ASP A 99 -38.43 18.03 11.72
C ASP A 99 -37.94 17.73 13.16
N ALA A 100 -38.78 17.08 13.99
CA ALA A 100 -38.45 16.65 15.34
C ALA A 100 -39.29 15.43 15.76
N TRP A 101 -38.65 14.37 16.22
CA TRP A 101 -39.28 13.11 16.56
C TRP A 101 -38.54 12.31 17.65
N GLY A 102 -39.01 11.12 18.00
CA GLY A 102 -38.36 10.19 18.90
C GLY A 102 -38.78 10.33 20.36
N ASN A 103 -39.99 9.90 20.68
CA ASN A 103 -40.54 9.90 22.07
C ASN A 103 -40.26 8.56 22.81
N PHE A 104 -39.36 7.71 22.29
CA PHE A 104 -39.11 6.37 22.80
C PHE A 104 -38.01 6.27 23.86
N THR A 105 -37.25 7.36 24.09
CA THR A 105 -36.21 7.42 25.13
C THR A 105 -36.06 8.83 25.68
N VAL A 106 -35.75 8.92 26.97
CA VAL A 106 -35.44 10.17 27.70
C VAL A 106 -33.96 10.30 28.04
N ALA A 107 -33.17 9.25 27.76
CA ALA A 107 -31.75 9.16 28.03
C ALA A 107 -30.95 8.88 26.79
N ALA A 108 -31.36 9.46 25.67
CA ALA A 108 -30.68 9.36 24.39
C ALA A 108 -29.24 9.87 24.51
N HIS A 109 -28.24 9.04 24.05
CA HIS A 109 -26.84 9.32 24.28
C HIS A 109 -25.99 9.24 23.00
N GLY A 110 -25.92 8.08 22.34
CA GLY A 110 -25.16 7.86 21.12
C GLY A 110 -26.05 7.88 19.89
N LEU A 111 -25.53 8.43 18.77
CA LEU A 111 -26.17 8.42 17.46
C LEU A 111 -25.18 7.95 16.42
N ALA A 112 -25.59 6.99 15.61
CA ALA A 112 -24.87 6.58 14.41
C ALA A 112 -25.83 6.61 13.20
N VAL A 113 -25.41 7.23 12.12
CA VAL A 113 -26.08 7.21 10.82
C VAL A 113 -25.39 6.13 10.00
N VAL A 114 -26.10 5.09 9.61
CA VAL A 114 -25.53 3.89 9.02
C VAL A 114 -26.16 3.57 7.67
N LYS A 115 -25.33 3.40 6.64
CA LYS A 115 -25.77 3.01 5.31
C LYS A 115 -25.89 1.49 5.20
N GLU A 116 -27.06 1.00 4.91
CA GLU A 116 -27.36 -0.41 4.65
C GLU A 116 -27.85 -0.62 3.21
N LYS A 117 -28.07 -1.89 2.80
CA LYS A 117 -28.55 -2.22 1.45
C LYS A 117 -29.91 -1.59 1.11
N GLY A 118 -30.78 -1.41 2.11
CA GLY A 118 -32.12 -0.83 1.95
C GLY A 118 -32.22 0.68 2.10
N GLY A 119 -31.12 1.35 2.36
CA GLY A 119 -31.09 2.79 2.64
C GLY A 119 -30.29 3.10 3.90
N GLU A 120 -30.45 4.32 4.40
CA GLU A 120 -29.80 4.79 5.62
C GLU A 120 -30.70 4.60 6.84
N VAL A 121 -30.13 4.19 7.94
CA VAL A 121 -30.82 3.96 9.23
C VAL A 121 -30.08 4.66 10.36
N LEU A 122 -30.77 4.89 11.48
CA LEU A 122 -30.19 5.44 12.70
C LEU A 122 -30.04 4.35 13.76
N PHE A 123 -28.93 4.37 14.48
CA PHE A 123 -28.77 3.64 15.73
C PHE A 123 -28.64 4.65 16.86
N ILE A 124 -29.52 4.53 17.85
CA ILE A 124 -29.63 5.43 18.99
C ILE A 124 -29.39 4.63 20.28
N SER A 125 -28.37 5.03 21.05
CA SER A 125 -28.08 4.41 22.35
C SER A 125 -28.83 5.16 23.47
N ASP A 126 -29.44 4.41 24.35
CA ASP A 126 -30.09 4.88 25.58
C ASP A 126 -29.29 4.36 26.79
N HIS A 127 -28.70 5.24 27.58
CA HIS A 127 -27.86 4.91 28.73
C HIS A 127 -28.61 4.88 30.07
N SER A 128 -29.92 4.89 30.07
CA SER A 128 -30.74 4.70 31.28
C SER A 128 -30.50 3.33 31.93
N PRO A 129 -30.90 3.10 33.17
CA PRO A 129 -30.94 1.75 33.72
C PRO A 129 -31.82 0.84 32.86
N ASN A 130 -31.31 -0.36 32.52
CA ASN A 130 -31.85 -1.23 31.48
C ASN A 130 -31.83 -0.59 30.09
N GLY A 131 -30.68 0.03 29.78
CA GLY A 131 -30.48 0.76 28.53
C GLY A 131 -30.69 -0.09 27.30
N LYS A 132 -31.01 0.57 26.20
CA LYS A 132 -31.36 -0.06 24.91
C LYS A 132 -30.62 0.58 23.76
N ILE A 133 -30.54 -0.14 22.66
CA ILE A 133 -30.18 0.39 21.36
C ILE A 133 -31.43 0.33 20.48
N TYR A 134 -31.80 1.47 19.91
CA TYR A 134 -32.88 1.55 18.93
C TYR A 134 -32.30 1.69 17.53
N LYS A 135 -32.66 0.78 16.62
CA LYS A 135 -32.45 0.98 15.19
C LYS A 135 -33.73 1.54 14.60
N THR A 136 -33.64 2.69 13.90
CA THR A 136 -34.82 3.35 13.32
C THR A 136 -34.57 3.69 11.84
N THR A 137 -35.65 3.97 11.10
CA THR A 137 -35.57 4.73 9.84
C THR A 137 -35.05 6.13 10.12
N LEU A 138 -34.71 6.89 9.05
CA LEU A 138 -34.34 8.31 9.15
C LEU A 138 -35.48 9.20 9.64
N ASP A 139 -36.69 8.70 9.69
CA ASP A 139 -37.90 9.43 10.07
C ASP A 139 -38.50 8.91 11.40
N GLY A 140 -37.77 8.00 12.10
CA GLY A 140 -38.03 7.60 13.49
C GLY A 140 -38.88 6.36 13.70
N GLU A 141 -39.21 5.60 12.65
CA GLU A 141 -39.85 4.27 12.80
C GLU A 141 -38.86 3.30 13.38
N ILE A 142 -39.22 2.61 14.48
CA ILE A 142 -38.36 1.64 15.14
C ILE A 142 -38.37 0.33 14.34
N LEU A 143 -37.20 -0.04 13.81
CA LEU A 143 -36.97 -1.27 13.03
C LEU A 143 -36.48 -2.44 13.94
N MET A 144 -35.74 -2.10 15.00
CA MET A 144 -35.18 -3.09 15.92
C MET A 144 -34.88 -2.46 17.28
N THR A 145 -35.03 -3.23 18.33
CA THR A 145 -34.63 -2.84 19.70
C THR A 145 -33.73 -3.92 20.29
N ILE A 146 -32.55 -3.50 20.77
CA ILE A 146 -31.56 -4.38 21.40
C ILE A 146 -31.53 -4.04 22.89
N SER A 147 -31.68 -5.04 23.73
CA SER A 147 -31.62 -4.96 25.18
C SER A 147 -30.32 -5.51 25.72
N CYS A 148 -30.16 -5.48 27.04
CA CYS A 148 -29.01 -6.06 27.73
C CYS A 148 -28.79 -7.52 27.28
N PRO A 149 -27.57 -7.90 26.83
CA PRO A 149 -27.26 -9.25 26.39
C PRO A 149 -27.05 -10.18 27.59
N MET A 150 -28.12 -10.58 28.26
CA MET A 150 -28.08 -11.45 29.45
C MET A 150 -27.47 -12.83 29.13
N GLU A 151 -27.61 -13.32 27.89
CA GLU A 151 -26.99 -14.56 27.38
C GLU A 151 -25.46 -14.54 27.46
N SER A 152 -24.85 -13.35 27.47
CA SER A 152 -23.40 -13.16 27.67
C SER A 152 -22.91 -13.61 29.05
N LYS A 153 -23.79 -13.66 30.06
CA LYS A 153 -23.48 -13.90 31.47
C LYS A 153 -22.54 -12.85 32.09
N LEU A 154 -22.37 -11.70 31.46
CA LEU A 154 -21.51 -10.61 31.95
C LEU A 154 -22.24 -9.67 32.91
N TYR A 155 -23.55 -9.69 32.92
CA TYR A 155 -24.43 -8.86 33.76
C TYR A 155 -25.19 -9.71 34.79
N LYS A 156 -25.36 -9.18 35.97
CA LYS A 156 -26.20 -9.80 37.02
C LYS A 156 -27.66 -9.43 36.82
N ASN A 157 -27.93 -8.25 36.31
CA ASN A 157 -29.28 -7.79 35.99
C ASN A 157 -29.21 -6.76 34.82
N PRO A 158 -30.33 -6.57 34.09
CA PRO A 158 -30.34 -5.67 32.90
C PRO A 158 -30.00 -4.22 33.21
N ASN A 159 -30.20 -3.71 34.41
CA ASN A 159 -29.92 -2.31 34.78
C ASN A 159 -28.41 -1.99 34.78
N GLU A 160 -27.56 -3.00 34.72
CA GLU A 160 -26.11 -2.81 34.65
C GLU A 160 -25.64 -2.47 33.23
N PHE A 161 -26.46 -2.70 32.19
CA PHE A 161 -26.16 -2.35 30.80
C PHE A 161 -26.57 -0.93 30.50
N LYS A 162 -25.59 -0.10 30.10
CA LYS A 162 -25.78 1.34 29.82
C LYS A 162 -24.94 1.77 28.62
N PRO A 163 -25.43 1.48 27.40
CA PRO A 163 -24.67 1.68 26.18
C PRO A 163 -24.44 3.16 25.86
N ALA A 164 -23.21 3.49 25.52
CA ALA A 164 -22.80 4.84 25.14
C ALA A 164 -22.92 5.09 23.63
N LYS A 165 -22.43 4.18 22.81
CA LYS A 165 -22.36 4.34 21.33
C LYS A 165 -22.31 2.99 20.62
N THR A 166 -22.63 2.99 19.32
CA THR A 166 -22.46 1.83 18.41
C THR A 166 -21.40 2.12 17.34
N LEU A 167 -20.65 1.09 16.94
CA LEU A 167 -19.67 1.13 15.83
C LEU A 167 -20.03 0.04 14.82
N HIS A 168 -20.06 0.37 13.54
CA HIS A 168 -20.65 -0.48 12.50
C HIS A 168 -19.62 -1.00 11.50
N LEU A 169 -19.80 -2.25 11.07
CA LEU A 169 -18.99 -2.91 10.05
C LEU A 169 -19.74 -2.97 8.70
N PRO A 170 -19.05 -3.01 7.59
CA PRO A 170 -19.67 -3.18 6.26
C PRO A 170 -20.47 -4.49 6.11
N SER A 171 -20.20 -5.50 6.94
CA SER A 171 -20.94 -6.75 7.01
C SER A 171 -22.36 -6.60 7.56
N GLY A 172 -22.68 -5.46 8.19
CA GLY A 172 -23.88 -5.24 8.98
C GLY A 172 -23.73 -5.59 10.46
N GLU A 173 -22.70 -6.33 10.85
CA GLU A 173 -22.35 -6.54 12.26
C GLU A 173 -21.96 -5.20 12.90
N PHE A 174 -22.12 -5.10 14.20
CA PHE A 174 -21.76 -3.87 14.92
C PHE A 174 -21.30 -4.14 16.34
N TYR A 175 -20.61 -3.15 16.89
CA TYR A 175 -20.18 -3.16 18.29
C TYR A 175 -21.00 -2.16 19.10
N VAL A 176 -21.24 -2.51 20.36
CA VAL A 176 -21.87 -1.64 21.36
C VAL A 176 -20.89 -1.37 22.48
N ILE A 177 -20.61 -0.09 22.72
CA ILE A 177 -19.75 0.38 23.81
C ILE A 177 -20.61 0.55 25.06
N ASP A 178 -20.43 -0.30 26.07
CA ASP A 178 -21.13 -0.24 27.35
C ASP A 178 -20.38 0.64 28.37
N GLY A 179 -20.08 1.87 27.97
CA GLY A 179 -19.18 2.76 28.69
C GLY A 179 -19.73 3.38 29.97
N TYR A 180 -21.01 3.37 30.20
CA TYR A 180 -21.69 3.76 31.46
C TYR A 180 -22.12 2.57 32.30
N GLY A 181 -21.93 1.35 31.79
CA GLY A 181 -22.25 0.11 32.47
C GLY A 181 -21.02 -0.58 33.06
N LYS A 182 -20.50 -1.57 32.38
CA LYS A 182 -19.38 -2.42 32.83
C LYS A 182 -18.12 -2.30 31.98
N ASP A 183 -18.01 -1.31 31.08
CA ASP A 183 -16.88 -1.07 30.18
C ASP A 183 -16.62 -2.20 29.18
N TYR A 184 -17.64 -2.99 28.84
CA TYR A 184 -17.53 -4.01 27.79
C TYR A 184 -17.76 -3.43 26.40
N ILE A 185 -17.13 -4.04 25.42
CA ILE A 185 -17.38 -3.83 23.99
C ILE A 185 -18.05 -5.10 23.48
N HIS A 186 -19.35 -5.03 23.24
CA HIS A 186 -20.14 -6.16 22.75
C HIS A 186 -20.19 -6.17 21.23
N LYS A 187 -20.08 -7.33 20.59
CA LYS A 187 -20.32 -7.54 19.19
C LYS A 187 -21.66 -8.19 18.95
N PHE A 188 -22.44 -7.65 17.99
CA PHE A 188 -23.75 -8.15 17.58
C PHE A 188 -23.78 -8.44 16.08
N SER A 189 -24.64 -9.38 15.67
CA SER A 189 -24.95 -9.60 14.25
C SER A 189 -25.79 -8.45 13.68
N ALA A 190 -26.00 -8.45 12.37
CA ALA A 190 -26.87 -7.47 11.68
C ALA A 190 -28.32 -7.52 12.17
N GLU A 191 -28.78 -8.69 12.64
CA GLU A 191 -30.12 -8.94 13.19
C GLU A 191 -30.22 -8.67 14.70
N GLY A 192 -29.15 -8.13 15.31
CA GLY A 192 -29.12 -7.79 16.73
C GLY A 192 -28.89 -8.95 17.70
N LYS A 193 -28.39 -10.10 17.23
CA LYS A 193 -28.02 -11.22 18.11
C LYS A 193 -26.61 -11.01 18.66
N TRP A 194 -26.44 -11.21 19.95
CA TRP A 194 -25.14 -11.11 20.61
C TRP A 194 -24.18 -12.21 20.10
N ILE A 195 -22.91 -11.83 19.85
CA ILE A 195 -21.88 -12.74 19.33
C ILE A 195 -20.75 -12.91 20.36
N SER A 196 -20.19 -11.82 20.84
CA SER A 196 -19.04 -11.84 21.75
C SER A 196 -18.87 -10.51 22.48
N ALA A 197 -17.94 -10.47 23.45
CA ALA A 197 -17.54 -9.24 24.09
C ALA A 197 -16.05 -9.28 24.48
N PHE A 198 -15.44 -8.10 24.62
CA PHE A 198 -14.12 -7.93 25.21
C PHE A 198 -14.08 -6.67 26.09
N GLY A 199 -12.96 -6.38 26.71
CA GLY A 199 -12.82 -5.25 27.62
C GLY A 199 -13.41 -5.51 29.02
N GLY A 200 -13.87 -4.48 29.68
CA GLY A 200 -14.41 -4.59 31.06
C GLY A 200 -13.46 -5.32 32.00
N ASN A 201 -13.94 -6.40 32.61
CA ASN A 201 -13.14 -7.28 33.49
C ASN A 201 -12.45 -8.43 32.75
N ILE A 202 -12.77 -8.66 31.45
CA ILE A 202 -12.17 -9.75 30.64
C ILE A 202 -10.73 -9.39 30.27
N GLY A 203 -10.46 -8.13 29.97
CA GLY A 203 -9.12 -7.67 29.60
C GLY A 203 -8.13 -7.67 30.77
N THR A 204 -6.86 -7.98 30.48
CA THR A 204 -5.75 -7.91 31.41
C THR A 204 -4.70 -6.90 30.94
N GLY A 205 -3.95 -6.30 31.85
CA GLY A 205 -2.91 -5.32 31.52
C GLY A 205 -3.45 -4.14 30.72
N GLU A 206 -2.79 -3.80 29.62
CA GLU A 206 -3.19 -2.68 28.73
C GLU A 206 -4.48 -2.96 27.94
N ALA A 207 -4.89 -4.22 27.77
CA ALA A 207 -6.18 -4.56 27.17
C ALA A 207 -7.38 -4.27 28.09
N LYS A 208 -7.16 -3.95 29.35
CA LYS A 208 -8.20 -3.62 30.32
C LYS A 208 -8.82 -2.26 29.99
N LEU A 209 -10.16 -2.19 29.92
CA LEU A 209 -10.92 -0.98 29.68
C LEU A 209 -11.49 -0.36 30.93
N LYS A 210 -11.57 -1.15 32.02
CA LYS A 210 -12.07 -0.67 33.32
C LYS A 210 -11.03 0.29 33.95
N HIS A 211 -11.34 1.34 34.57
CA HIS A 211 -12.58 1.90 35.12
C HIS A 211 -12.89 3.23 34.42
N TRP A 212 -14.17 3.48 34.09
CA TRP A 212 -14.64 4.69 33.39
C TRP A 212 -13.84 4.95 32.08
N GLY A 213 -13.90 3.98 31.21
CA GLY A 213 -13.03 3.97 30.02
C GLY A 213 -13.75 4.34 28.75
N PRO A 214 -14.30 3.39 28.04
CA PRO A 214 -14.71 3.56 26.66
C PRO A 214 -16.00 4.37 26.57
N HIS A 215 -15.92 5.59 26.05
CA HIS A 215 -17.08 6.45 25.84
C HIS A 215 -17.55 6.49 24.39
N GLY A 216 -16.62 6.63 23.48
CA GLY A 216 -16.85 6.64 22.04
C GLY A 216 -15.69 6.04 21.29
N GLY A 217 -15.77 6.06 19.98
CA GLY A 217 -14.73 5.49 19.13
C GLY A 217 -15.14 5.42 17.67
N ALA A 218 -14.27 4.86 16.87
CA ALA A 218 -14.48 4.63 15.44
C ALA A 218 -13.76 3.36 14.96
N ILE A 219 -14.21 2.81 13.85
CA ILE A 219 -13.46 1.78 13.13
C ILE A 219 -12.60 2.47 12.07
N ASP A 220 -11.30 2.28 12.15
CA ASP A 220 -10.33 2.78 11.21
C ASP A 220 -10.19 1.82 10.02
N TYR A 221 -10.69 2.22 8.88
CA TYR A 221 -10.61 1.49 7.60
C TYR A 221 -9.51 2.03 6.68
N ARG A 222 -8.57 2.83 7.17
CA ARG A 222 -7.43 3.29 6.36
C ARG A 222 -6.59 2.10 5.87
N ASN A 223 -6.57 1.01 6.65
CA ASN A 223 -6.23 -0.32 6.15
C ASN A 223 -7.51 -1.19 6.10
N PRO A 224 -8.18 -1.34 4.95
CA PRO A 224 -9.46 -2.03 4.87
C PRO A 224 -9.36 -3.55 5.10
N THR A 225 -8.17 -4.14 4.99
CA THR A 225 -7.94 -5.58 5.22
C THR A 225 -7.67 -5.92 6.69
N GLU A 226 -7.17 -4.95 7.45
CA GLU A 226 -7.00 -5.08 8.91
C GLU A 226 -7.58 -3.84 9.60
N PRO A 227 -8.89 -3.64 9.58
CA PRO A 227 -9.51 -2.51 10.23
C PRO A 227 -9.25 -2.56 11.74
N VAL A 228 -9.03 -1.38 12.31
CA VAL A 228 -8.66 -1.19 13.71
C VAL A 228 -9.76 -0.45 14.44
N MET A 229 -10.18 -0.96 15.59
CA MET A 229 -11.07 -0.24 16.49
C MET A 229 -10.27 0.75 17.33
N ILE A 230 -10.65 2.02 17.28
CA ILE A 230 -10.09 3.09 18.09
C ILE A 230 -11.12 3.47 19.15
N LEU A 231 -10.76 3.38 20.43
CA LEU A 231 -11.61 3.69 21.56
C LEU A 231 -11.09 4.91 22.32
N ALA A 232 -11.96 5.87 22.57
CA ALA A 232 -11.71 7.02 23.43
C ALA A 232 -12.05 6.66 24.88
N LEU A 233 -11.04 6.69 25.75
CA LEU A 233 -11.17 6.38 27.18
C LEU A 233 -11.10 7.67 27.99
N SER A 234 -12.27 8.22 28.27
CA SER A 234 -12.46 9.58 28.77
C SER A 234 -11.65 9.89 30.04
N ASP A 235 -11.94 9.22 31.13
CA ASP A 235 -11.30 9.52 32.45
C ASP A 235 -9.87 9.03 32.55
N GLN A 236 -9.49 8.13 31.64
CA GLN A 236 -8.11 7.63 31.57
C GLN A 236 -7.19 8.55 30.77
N GLN A 237 -7.73 9.56 30.06
CA GLN A 237 -6.97 10.46 29.17
C GLN A 237 -6.20 9.67 28.10
N LYS A 238 -6.84 8.65 27.52
CA LYS A 238 -6.20 7.71 26.60
C LYS A 238 -7.05 7.46 25.37
N ILE A 239 -6.38 7.08 24.31
CA ILE A 239 -6.96 6.38 23.16
C ILE A 239 -6.28 5.03 23.07
N LYS A 240 -7.07 3.97 22.93
CA LYS A 240 -6.57 2.60 22.75
C LYS A 240 -7.01 2.05 21.42
N ARG A 241 -6.10 1.29 20.76
CA ARG A 241 -6.40 0.59 19.53
C ARG A 241 -6.51 -0.91 19.78
N PHE A 242 -7.50 -1.52 19.15
CA PHE A 242 -7.77 -2.95 19.21
C PHE A 242 -7.98 -3.51 17.80
N LYS A 243 -7.61 -4.78 17.57
CA LYS A 243 -8.16 -5.54 16.46
C LYS A 243 -9.65 -5.78 16.68
N LEU A 244 -10.39 -6.10 15.62
CA LEU A 244 -11.82 -6.35 15.70
C LEU A 244 -12.19 -7.59 16.56
N ASP A 245 -11.24 -8.47 16.81
CA ASP A 245 -11.38 -9.60 17.74
C ASP A 245 -11.17 -9.24 19.22
N GLY A 246 -10.89 -7.96 19.52
CA GLY A 246 -10.63 -7.45 20.86
C GLY A 246 -9.17 -7.55 21.31
N LYS A 247 -8.24 -7.96 20.43
CA LYS A 247 -6.82 -7.99 20.77
C LYS A 247 -6.25 -6.57 20.80
N TRP A 248 -5.68 -6.19 21.95
CA TRP A 248 -5.03 -4.90 22.13
C TRP A 248 -3.83 -4.72 21.19
N ILE A 249 -3.68 -3.52 20.64
CA ILE A 249 -2.58 -3.13 19.74
C ILE A 249 -1.66 -2.18 20.46
N ASP A 250 -2.15 -1.01 20.87
CA ASP A 250 -1.38 0.02 21.57
C ASP A 250 -2.27 0.99 22.36
N THR A 251 -1.60 1.90 23.10
CA THR A 251 -2.23 2.94 23.92
C THR A 251 -1.49 4.26 23.68
N LYS A 252 -2.23 5.32 23.40
CA LYS A 252 -1.74 6.70 23.39
C LYS A 252 -2.33 7.48 24.55
N THR A 253 -1.48 8.22 25.26
CA THR A 253 -1.89 9.06 26.39
C THR A 253 -1.96 10.53 25.97
N PHE A 254 -3.02 11.20 26.38
CA PHE A 254 -3.33 12.60 26.05
C PHE A 254 -3.45 13.41 27.34
N PRO A 255 -2.35 13.85 27.95
CA PRO A 255 -2.37 14.52 29.26
C PRO A 255 -3.18 15.83 29.20
N GLY A 256 -4.05 16.05 30.17
CA GLY A 256 -4.92 17.22 30.23
C GLY A 256 -6.13 17.14 29.31
N SER A 257 -6.54 15.94 28.90
CA SER A 257 -7.70 15.74 28.01
C SER A 257 -8.80 14.91 28.69
N ASN A 258 -9.97 14.92 28.07
CA ASN A 258 -11.05 13.99 28.39
C ASN A 258 -11.70 13.57 27.07
N PRO A 259 -11.07 12.67 26.29
CA PRO A 259 -11.53 12.31 24.95
C PRO A 259 -12.88 11.60 25.00
N ARG A 260 -13.87 12.12 24.26
CA ARG A 260 -15.24 11.57 24.26
C ARG A 260 -15.52 10.69 23.07
N ASP A 261 -15.11 11.11 21.88
CA ASP A 261 -15.37 10.37 20.65
C ASP A 261 -14.29 10.65 19.60
N VAL A 262 -14.25 9.83 18.55
CA VAL A 262 -13.29 9.91 17.44
C VAL A 262 -14.05 9.97 16.14
N ILE A 263 -13.72 10.94 15.28
CA ILE A 263 -14.30 11.09 13.95
C ILE A 263 -13.18 11.15 12.92
N PHE A 264 -13.29 10.36 11.86
CA PHE A 264 -12.43 10.46 10.70
C PHE A 264 -12.95 11.50 9.72
N HIS A 265 -12.11 12.44 9.35
CA HIS A 265 -12.42 13.39 8.28
C HIS A 265 -11.16 13.73 7.49
N ARG A 266 -11.21 13.52 6.17
CA ARG A 266 -10.10 13.86 5.23
C ARG A 266 -8.72 13.36 5.69
N GLY A 267 -8.64 12.10 6.11
CA GLY A 267 -7.38 11.47 6.52
C GLY A 267 -6.91 11.79 7.95
N HIS A 268 -7.57 12.69 8.65
CA HIS A 268 -7.27 13.06 10.04
C HIS A 268 -8.31 12.52 11.02
N LEU A 269 -7.89 12.33 12.25
CA LEU A 269 -8.79 12.04 13.36
C LEU A 269 -9.08 13.33 14.13
N PHE A 270 -10.36 13.56 14.37
CA PHE A 270 -10.84 14.64 15.22
C PHE A 270 -11.37 14.04 16.50
N VAL A 271 -10.90 14.55 17.64
CA VAL A 271 -11.27 14.06 18.98
C VAL A 271 -11.69 15.26 19.82
N HIS A 272 -12.95 15.31 20.21
CA HIS A 272 -13.41 16.36 21.13
C HIS A 272 -13.23 15.92 22.59
N HIS A 273 -12.86 16.86 23.42
CA HIS A 273 -12.56 16.67 24.84
C HIS A 273 -13.55 17.43 25.69
N LEU A 274 -14.18 16.74 26.64
CA LEU A 274 -15.23 17.32 27.51
C LEU A 274 -14.71 18.49 28.35
N GLY A 275 -13.47 18.39 28.80
CA GLY A 275 -12.77 19.42 29.58
C GLY A 275 -11.28 19.09 29.71
N ASP A 276 -10.44 20.06 30.02
CA ASP A 276 -8.97 19.89 30.08
C ASP A 276 -8.43 19.54 31.47
N ASN A 277 -9.25 19.57 32.50
CA ASN A 277 -8.85 19.24 33.86
C ASN A 277 -9.79 18.23 34.53
N TRP A 278 -10.54 17.49 33.72
CA TRP A 278 -11.42 16.44 34.19
C TRP A 278 -10.66 15.28 34.84
N PRO A 279 -11.13 14.66 35.95
CA PRO A 279 -12.35 14.98 36.72
C PRO A 279 -12.16 16.01 37.84
N LYS A 280 -10.95 16.61 37.94
CA LYS A 280 -10.66 17.57 39.04
C LYS A 280 -11.50 18.84 38.93
N ASP A 281 -11.69 19.36 37.74
CA ASP A 281 -12.57 20.47 37.43
C ASP A 281 -13.57 20.06 36.36
N ARG A 282 -14.81 19.82 36.76
CA ARG A 282 -15.86 19.38 35.86
C ARG A 282 -16.48 20.55 35.06
N ASN A 283 -16.12 21.77 35.37
CA ASN A 283 -16.58 22.97 34.64
C ASN A 283 -15.51 23.50 33.68
N ALA A 284 -14.34 22.87 33.61
CA ALA A 284 -13.30 23.26 32.65
C ALA A 284 -13.81 23.20 31.22
N PRO A 285 -13.53 24.21 30.39
CA PRO A 285 -13.87 24.18 28.99
C PRO A 285 -13.21 23.04 28.25
N GLY A 286 -13.89 22.54 27.21
CA GLY A 286 -13.32 21.57 26.29
C GLY A 286 -12.57 22.20 25.12
N TYR A 287 -12.11 21.35 24.23
CA TYR A 287 -11.47 21.68 22.96
C TYR A 287 -11.52 20.48 22.01
N ILE A 288 -11.03 20.63 20.77
CA ILE A 288 -10.97 19.53 19.79
C ILE A 288 -9.51 19.33 19.39
N SER A 289 -9.00 18.12 19.51
CA SER A 289 -7.68 17.75 18.96
C SER A 289 -7.82 17.20 17.56
N VAL A 290 -6.92 17.59 16.66
CA VAL A 290 -6.75 17.01 15.33
C VAL A 290 -5.47 16.17 15.33
N MET A 291 -5.57 14.93 14.88
CA MET A 291 -4.46 13.98 14.89
C MET A 291 -4.15 13.49 13.47
N ASN A 292 -2.87 13.22 13.23
CA ASN A 292 -2.39 12.60 12.02
C ASN A 292 -2.63 11.07 12.02
N HIS A 293 -2.08 10.38 11.02
CA HIS A 293 -2.17 8.93 10.88
C HIS A 293 -1.61 8.17 12.10
N ASP A 294 -0.55 8.68 12.73
CA ASP A 294 0.16 8.02 13.82
C ASP A 294 -0.41 8.35 15.21
N LEU A 295 -1.58 8.99 15.24
CA LEU A 295 -2.26 9.50 16.43
C LEU A 295 -1.42 10.57 17.18
N GLU A 296 -0.59 11.32 16.47
CA GLU A 296 0.05 12.51 17.00
C GLU A 296 -0.88 13.69 16.87
N VAL A 297 -1.01 14.49 17.91
CA VAL A 297 -1.81 15.71 17.90
C VAL A 297 -1.07 16.78 17.12
N ILE A 298 -1.67 17.25 16.04
CA ILE A 298 -1.06 18.25 15.13
C ILE A 298 -1.70 19.63 15.23
N ALA A 299 -2.90 19.72 15.77
CA ALA A 299 -3.57 20.97 16.07
C ALA A 299 -4.61 20.77 17.18
N ASN A 300 -4.91 21.87 17.89
CA ASN A 300 -6.04 21.93 18.83
C ASN A 300 -6.97 23.10 18.45
N LEU A 301 -8.24 22.80 18.22
CA LEU A 301 -9.27 23.80 17.95
C LEU A 301 -9.87 24.23 19.28
N GLY A 302 -9.70 25.49 19.67
CA GLY A 302 -10.08 25.99 20.99
C GLY A 302 -9.15 25.57 22.13
N GLY A 303 -7.97 25.05 21.80
CA GLY A 303 -6.88 24.70 22.72
C GLY A 303 -5.56 25.31 22.27
N TYR A 304 -4.58 25.35 23.20
CA TYR A 304 -3.21 25.77 22.85
C TYR A 304 -2.58 24.73 21.90
N ALA A 305 -1.68 25.19 21.02
CA ALA A 305 -0.91 24.34 20.13
C ALA A 305 -0.25 23.16 20.88
N PRO A 306 -0.30 21.93 20.35
CA PRO A 306 0.31 20.78 21.00
C PRO A 306 1.82 20.97 21.10
N LYS A 307 2.41 20.54 22.20
CA LYS A 307 3.85 20.58 22.44
C LYS A 307 4.35 19.18 22.77
N TYR A 308 5.48 18.83 22.19
CA TYR A 308 6.19 17.57 22.45
C TYR A 308 7.53 17.88 23.12
N ASP A 309 7.95 17.03 24.03
CA ASP A 309 9.30 17.12 24.61
C ASP A 309 10.34 16.46 23.69
N ASP A 310 11.61 16.55 24.04
CA ASP A 310 12.74 16.02 23.26
C ASP A 310 12.68 14.49 23.07
N SER A 311 11.89 13.79 23.87
CA SER A 311 11.62 12.35 23.73
C SER A 311 10.44 12.04 22.82
N GLY A 312 9.77 13.06 22.26
CA GLY A 312 8.55 12.92 21.46
C GLY A 312 7.28 12.67 22.27
N LYS A 313 7.30 12.89 23.58
CA LYS A 313 6.14 12.72 24.43
C LYS A 313 5.29 13.99 24.45
N LEU A 314 3.97 13.82 24.25
CA LEU A 314 3.01 14.91 24.27
C LEU A 314 2.93 15.54 25.68
N SER A 315 3.13 16.86 25.74
CA SER A 315 2.95 17.67 26.93
C SER A 315 1.46 17.82 27.30
N ARG A 316 1.18 18.26 28.52
CA ARG A 316 -0.20 18.52 28.94
C ARG A 316 -0.88 19.52 28.03
N MET A 317 -2.05 19.15 27.53
CA MET A 317 -2.91 20.00 26.69
C MET A 317 -3.90 20.79 27.57
N SER A 318 -4.34 21.93 27.08
CA SER A 318 -5.36 22.77 27.73
C SER A 318 -6.11 23.63 26.72
N HIS A 319 -7.31 24.08 27.11
CA HIS A 319 -8.10 25.03 26.34
C HIS A 319 -7.41 26.41 26.27
N ASN A 320 -7.76 27.18 25.25
CA ASN A 320 -7.40 28.59 25.09
C ASN A 320 -8.61 29.49 24.82
N THR A 321 -9.83 28.93 24.92
CA THR A 321 -11.08 29.61 24.72
C THR A 321 -12.16 29.00 25.62
N HIS A 322 -13.16 29.79 26.02
CA HIS A 322 -14.32 29.33 26.77
C HIS A 322 -15.54 29.02 25.88
N LEU A 323 -15.34 28.76 24.58
CA LEU A 323 -16.41 28.46 23.63
C LEU A 323 -17.10 27.12 23.90
N PHE A 324 -16.33 26.12 24.31
CA PHE A 324 -16.83 24.76 24.45
C PHE A 324 -17.25 24.50 25.90
N HIS A 325 -18.54 24.34 26.11
CA HIS A 325 -19.10 23.99 27.41
C HIS A 325 -19.60 22.54 27.36
N HIS A 326 -18.81 21.62 27.87
CA HIS A 326 -19.02 20.18 27.76
C HIS A 326 -19.35 19.71 26.33
N PRO A 327 -18.44 19.82 25.36
CA PRO A 327 -18.64 19.32 23.99
C PRO A 327 -18.74 17.78 24.03
N HIS A 328 -19.95 17.26 24.03
CA HIS A 328 -20.23 15.86 24.26
C HIS A 328 -20.33 15.06 22.98
N GLY A 329 -20.85 15.66 21.91
CA GLY A 329 -20.92 15.04 20.60
C GLY A 329 -20.40 15.97 19.50
N MET A 330 -19.81 15.41 18.47
CA MET A 330 -19.29 16.12 17.32
C MET A 330 -19.76 15.45 16.03
N GLY A 331 -20.09 16.26 15.03
CA GLY A 331 -20.32 15.83 13.66
C GLY A 331 -19.51 16.69 12.70
N ILE A 332 -19.07 16.11 11.59
CA ILE A 332 -18.39 16.83 10.51
C ILE A 332 -19.13 16.50 9.22
N ASP A 333 -19.61 17.54 8.51
CA ASP A 333 -20.29 17.32 7.24
C ASP A 333 -19.29 17.13 6.06
N LYS A 334 -19.84 16.86 4.88
CA LYS A 334 -19.04 16.63 3.66
C LYS A 334 -18.26 17.88 3.23
N GLU A 335 -18.72 19.07 3.58
CA GLU A 335 -18.04 20.34 3.32
C GLU A 335 -16.90 20.60 4.33
N GLY A 336 -16.87 19.87 5.46
CA GLY A 336 -15.91 20.02 6.54
C GLY A 336 -16.35 20.98 7.64
N ASN A 337 -17.62 21.37 7.67
CA ASN A 337 -18.13 22.12 8.81
C ASN A 337 -18.22 21.22 10.04
N ILE A 338 -17.80 21.74 11.18
CA ILE A 338 -17.84 21.03 12.47
C ILE A 338 -19.08 21.47 13.24
N TYR A 339 -19.84 20.50 13.70
CA TYR A 339 -21.00 20.68 14.55
C TYR A 339 -20.74 20.08 15.93
N ILE A 340 -21.02 20.82 16.98
CA ILE A 340 -20.78 20.39 18.38
C ILE A 340 -22.10 20.37 19.14
N ALA A 341 -22.44 19.20 19.66
CA ALA A 341 -23.51 19.03 20.65
C ALA A 341 -22.92 19.21 22.05
N GLN A 342 -23.51 20.06 22.86
CA GLN A 342 -23.04 20.40 24.21
C GLN A 342 -23.98 19.82 25.27
N ALA A 343 -23.43 18.96 26.15
CA ALA A 343 -24.15 18.24 27.18
C ALA A 343 -23.87 18.87 28.54
N SER A 344 -24.49 19.90 28.89
CA SER A 344 -24.68 20.29 30.30
C SER A 344 -25.78 21.27 30.42
N SER A 345 -26.62 21.00 31.36
CA SER A 345 -27.60 21.91 32.01
C SER A 345 -28.28 22.94 31.10
N ASN A 346 -29.56 22.91 31.11
CA ASN A 346 -30.53 24.00 30.84
C ASN A 346 -29.91 25.21 30.12
N GLY A 347 -29.86 25.17 28.75
CA GLY A 347 -29.53 26.34 27.95
C GLY A 347 -28.25 26.29 27.15
N THR A 348 -27.56 25.13 27.03
CA THR A 348 -26.44 24.98 26.06
C THR A 348 -26.98 24.71 24.66
N TRP A 349 -26.48 25.48 23.69
CA TRP A 349 -26.87 25.39 22.30
C TRP A 349 -25.81 24.62 21.52
N PRO A 350 -26.19 23.91 20.47
CA PRO A 350 -25.20 23.33 19.56
C PRO A 350 -24.44 24.45 18.85
N LEU A 351 -23.18 24.19 18.53
CA LEU A 351 -22.32 25.12 17.82
C LEU A 351 -22.03 24.60 16.42
N LYS A 352 -21.85 25.55 15.48
CA LYS A 352 -21.35 25.26 14.14
C LYS A 352 -20.08 26.07 13.87
N PHE A 353 -19.08 25.42 13.30
CA PHE A 353 -17.86 26.05 12.83
C PHE A 353 -17.68 25.77 11.35
N THR A 354 -17.33 26.78 10.58
CA THR A 354 -16.99 26.66 9.17
C THR A 354 -15.48 26.78 8.98
N PRO A 355 -14.85 25.98 8.12
CA PRO A 355 -13.42 26.14 7.84
C PRO A 355 -13.16 27.54 7.26
N THR A 356 -12.19 28.27 7.83
CA THR A 356 -11.83 29.63 7.37
C THR A 356 -10.90 29.62 6.16
N ILE A 357 -10.32 28.50 5.86
CA ILE A 357 -9.64 28.35 4.60
C ILE A 357 -10.72 28.42 3.54
N LYS A 358 -10.91 29.61 2.94
CA LYS A 358 -11.63 29.72 1.68
C LYS A 358 -11.14 28.57 0.82
N GLN A 359 -12.05 27.78 0.24
CA GLN A 359 -11.71 26.92 -0.87
C GLN A 359 -10.88 27.80 -1.80
N THR A 360 -9.57 27.66 -1.76
CA THR A 360 -8.70 28.33 -2.72
C THR A 360 -9.20 27.80 -4.04
N LYS A 361 -9.72 28.68 -4.86
CA LYS A 361 -10.11 28.35 -6.22
C LYS A 361 -8.93 27.58 -6.81
N THR A 362 -9.13 26.31 -7.15
CA THR A 362 -8.07 25.46 -7.69
C THR A 362 -7.38 26.23 -8.79
N ARG A 363 -6.06 26.38 -8.69
CA ARG A 363 -5.26 27.16 -9.63
C ARG A 363 -4.56 26.25 -10.63
N THR A 364 -4.41 26.72 -11.83
CA THR A 364 -3.51 26.13 -12.80
C THR A 364 -2.29 27.03 -12.91
N TRP A 365 -1.14 26.50 -12.47
CA TRP A 365 0.17 27.13 -12.58
C TRP A 365 0.80 26.72 -13.88
N ILE A 366 1.14 27.70 -14.73
CA ILE A 366 1.72 27.45 -16.04
C ILE A 366 3.23 27.53 -15.94
N VAL A 367 3.90 26.53 -16.50
CA VAL A 367 5.36 26.46 -16.60
C VAL A 367 5.74 26.41 -18.08
N SER A 368 6.70 27.24 -18.49
CA SER A 368 7.24 27.31 -19.86
C SER A 368 8.72 27.65 -19.82
N GLN A 369 9.51 27.10 -20.74
CA GLN A 369 10.94 27.45 -20.86
C GLN A 369 11.18 28.95 -21.09
N ASP A 370 10.26 29.63 -21.77
CA ASP A 370 10.28 31.08 -21.98
C ASP A 370 9.83 31.90 -20.77
N GLY A 371 9.45 31.23 -19.68
CA GLY A 371 8.96 31.84 -18.46
C GLY A 371 10.05 32.42 -17.58
N ASN A 372 9.63 32.96 -16.43
CA ASN A 372 10.51 33.46 -15.38
C ASN A 372 9.92 33.11 -14.02
N ASP A 373 10.74 32.60 -13.09
CA ASP A 373 10.27 32.16 -11.76
C ASP A 373 9.85 33.33 -10.84
N ALA A 374 10.14 34.59 -11.24
CA ALA A 374 9.59 35.79 -10.62
C ALA A 374 8.17 36.15 -11.12
N ASN A 375 7.67 35.50 -12.17
CA ASN A 375 6.35 35.74 -12.72
C ASN A 375 5.24 35.24 -11.80
N GLU A 376 3.98 35.46 -12.22
CA GLU A 376 2.76 35.07 -11.51
C GLU A 376 2.36 33.61 -11.72
N GLY A 377 2.98 32.92 -12.68
CA GLY A 377 2.67 31.53 -13.03
C GLY A 377 1.35 31.34 -13.76
N ASN A 378 0.82 32.36 -14.41
CA ASN A 378 -0.36 32.31 -15.25
C ASN A 378 0.00 32.13 -16.74
N LYS A 379 -1.00 32.13 -17.63
CA LYS A 379 -0.84 31.85 -19.06
C LYS A 379 0.06 32.88 -19.75
N GLU A 380 -0.04 34.14 -19.37
CA GLU A 380 0.65 35.29 -19.96
C GLU A 380 2.07 35.46 -19.38
N LYS A 381 2.22 35.12 -18.09
CA LYS A 381 3.47 35.22 -17.33
C LYS A 381 3.78 33.87 -16.63
N PRO A 382 4.19 32.84 -17.39
CA PRO A 382 4.46 31.52 -16.84
C PRO A 382 5.73 31.50 -15.98
N PHE A 383 5.84 30.52 -15.09
CA PHE A 383 7.09 30.18 -14.42
C PHE A 383 8.06 29.55 -15.42
N ARG A 384 9.35 29.62 -15.12
CA ARG A 384 10.39 28.97 -15.91
C ARG A 384 10.59 27.51 -15.50
N THR A 385 10.48 27.20 -14.20
CA THR A 385 10.80 25.89 -13.66
C THR A 385 9.56 25.21 -13.05
N ILE A 386 9.51 23.88 -13.16
CA ILE A 386 8.49 23.05 -12.52
C ILE A 386 8.66 23.14 -10.99
N SER A 387 9.91 23.21 -10.53
CA SER A 387 10.26 23.33 -9.11
C SER A 387 9.67 24.59 -8.48
N ARG A 388 9.67 25.73 -9.20
CA ARG A 388 9.03 26.97 -8.73
C ARG A 388 7.53 26.78 -8.54
N ALA A 389 6.86 26.17 -9.51
CA ALA A 389 5.42 25.88 -9.40
C ALA A 389 5.15 24.90 -8.24
N ALA A 390 5.99 23.86 -8.07
CA ALA A 390 5.87 22.89 -6.98
C ALA A 390 5.96 23.55 -5.60
N GLN A 391 6.81 24.57 -5.43
CA GLN A 391 6.99 25.30 -4.17
C GLN A 391 5.69 25.97 -3.69
N ILE A 392 4.82 26.37 -4.60
CA ILE A 392 3.62 27.15 -4.28
C ILE A 392 2.31 26.40 -4.46
N ALA A 393 2.29 25.34 -5.29
CA ALA A 393 1.08 24.55 -5.53
C ALA A 393 0.49 24.02 -4.23
N GLN A 394 -0.83 24.12 -4.10
CA GLN A 394 -1.61 23.66 -2.95
C GLN A 394 -2.53 22.50 -3.35
N ALA A 395 -3.18 21.89 -2.37
CA ALA A 395 -4.14 20.81 -2.60
C ALA A 395 -5.24 21.24 -3.60
N GLY A 396 -5.40 20.46 -4.67
CA GLY A 396 -6.31 20.72 -5.79
C GLY A 396 -5.70 21.50 -6.93
N ASP A 397 -4.50 22.07 -6.79
CA ASP A 397 -3.84 22.83 -7.86
C ASP A 397 -3.30 21.91 -8.96
N THR A 398 -3.22 22.45 -10.16
CA THR A 398 -2.56 21.82 -11.31
C THR A 398 -1.32 22.63 -11.70
N VAL A 399 -0.20 21.94 -11.84
CA VAL A 399 1.03 22.45 -12.49
C VAL A 399 1.00 21.95 -13.93
N LEU A 400 0.68 22.83 -14.87
CA LEU A 400 0.62 22.51 -16.29
C LEU A 400 1.91 22.96 -16.98
N VAL A 401 2.64 21.99 -17.52
CA VAL A 401 3.97 22.20 -18.10
C VAL A 401 3.88 22.16 -19.62
N ARG A 402 4.33 23.25 -20.27
CA ARG A 402 4.40 23.39 -21.72
C ARG A 402 5.58 22.59 -22.31
N PRO A 403 5.53 22.26 -23.63
CA PRO A 403 6.61 21.57 -24.31
C PRO A 403 7.98 22.18 -24.05
N GLY A 404 8.99 21.32 -23.86
CA GLY A 404 10.36 21.76 -23.63
C GLY A 404 11.20 20.75 -22.82
N ILE A 405 12.50 21.09 -22.63
CA ILE A 405 13.44 20.29 -21.84
C ILE A 405 13.73 21.02 -20.54
N TYR A 406 13.28 20.45 -19.42
CA TYR A 406 13.47 20.97 -18.07
C TYR A 406 14.57 20.18 -17.37
N ARG A 407 15.70 20.86 -17.10
CA ARG A 407 16.88 20.26 -16.45
C ARG A 407 16.83 20.56 -14.97
N GLU A 408 16.06 19.75 -14.25
CA GLU A 408 15.81 19.96 -12.83
C GLU A 408 15.38 18.68 -12.12
N ARG A 409 15.44 18.65 -10.80
CA ARG A 409 14.74 17.71 -9.97
C ARG A 409 13.46 18.36 -9.45
N VAL A 410 12.33 17.76 -9.73
CA VAL A 410 11.04 18.18 -9.19
C VAL A 410 10.82 17.47 -7.84
N ALA A 411 10.79 18.25 -6.76
CA ALA A 411 10.60 17.75 -5.41
C ALA A 411 9.36 18.39 -4.75
N PRO A 412 8.16 17.79 -4.87
CA PRO A 412 6.97 18.31 -4.21
C PRO A 412 7.17 18.46 -2.70
N PRO A 413 7.01 19.66 -2.12
CA PRO A 413 7.29 19.89 -0.71
C PRO A 413 6.10 19.57 0.21
N ARG A 414 4.92 19.34 -0.36
CA ARG A 414 3.69 19.08 0.40
C ARG A 414 2.75 18.13 -0.31
N SER A 415 1.86 17.54 0.47
CA SER A 415 0.77 16.69 -0.01
C SER A 415 -0.38 17.49 -0.60
N GLY A 416 -1.13 16.86 -1.52
CA GLY A 416 -2.51 17.21 -1.78
C GLY A 416 -3.42 16.70 -0.66
N GLU A 417 -4.72 16.66 -0.93
CA GLU A 417 -5.77 16.17 -0.01
C GLU A 417 -6.65 15.12 -0.70
N PRO A 418 -7.37 14.29 0.05
CA PRO A 418 -8.39 13.40 -0.53
C PRO A 418 -9.37 14.17 -1.41
N GLY A 419 -9.51 13.76 -2.69
CA GLY A 419 -10.33 14.46 -3.67
C GLY A 419 -9.74 15.77 -4.22
N LYS A 420 -8.60 16.22 -3.71
CA LYS A 420 -7.88 17.42 -4.16
C LYS A 420 -6.38 17.17 -4.30
N PRO A 421 -5.96 16.25 -5.18
CA PRO A 421 -4.54 16.01 -5.39
C PRO A 421 -3.85 17.25 -5.97
N ILE A 422 -2.53 17.37 -5.75
CA ILE A 422 -1.71 18.29 -6.53
C ILE A 422 -1.35 17.56 -7.82
N THR A 423 -1.73 18.11 -8.95
CA THR A 423 -1.53 17.48 -10.26
C THR A 423 -0.40 18.14 -11.01
N TYR A 424 0.63 17.38 -11.35
CA TYR A 424 1.70 17.76 -12.27
C TYR A 424 1.41 17.08 -13.60
N ARG A 425 1.14 17.85 -14.63
CA ARG A 425 0.83 17.30 -15.95
C ARG A 425 1.40 18.12 -17.09
N THR A 426 1.58 17.46 -18.22
CA THR A 426 2.02 18.09 -19.43
C THR A 426 0.87 18.69 -20.24
N ASP A 427 1.15 19.72 -21.00
CA ASP A 427 0.22 20.30 -21.96
C ASP A 427 0.07 19.36 -23.19
N GLU A 428 1.22 18.78 -23.62
CA GLU A 428 1.29 17.83 -24.73
C GLU A 428 2.06 16.58 -24.32
N LEU A 429 1.47 15.40 -24.52
CA LEU A 429 2.10 14.12 -24.23
C LEU A 429 3.40 13.92 -25.05
N GLY A 430 4.45 13.44 -24.40
CA GLY A 430 5.73 13.13 -25.04
C GLY A 430 6.54 14.35 -25.51
N LYS A 431 6.14 15.57 -25.17
CA LYS A 431 6.82 16.82 -25.55
C LYS A 431 7.48 17.54 -24.38
N VAL A 432 7.24 17.09 -23.15
CA VAL A 432 7.84 17.69 -21.95
C VAL A 432 8.84 16.72 -21.37
N PHE A 433 10.11 17.08 -21.42
CA PHE A 433 11.22 16.28 -20.93
C PHE A 433 11.71 16.86 -19.61
N ILE A 434 11.83 15.99 -18.59
CA ILE A 434 12.54 16.32 -17.35
C ILE A 434 13.83 15.50 -17.36
N ARG A 435 14.98 16.16 -17.42
CA ARG A 435 16.30 15.54 -17.54
C ARG A 435 17.16 15.70 -16.30
N GLY A 436 17.78 14.62 -15.91
CA GLY A 436 18.80 14.61 -14.85
C GLY A 436 20.21 14.95 -15.35
N SER A 437 20.34 15.36 -16.60
CA SER A 437 21.61 15.71 -17.24
C SER A 437 21.70 17.20 -17.58
N GLU A 438 22.93 17.71 -17.73
CA GLU A 438 23.26 19.01 -18.31
C GLU A 438 24.02 18.85 -19.61
N GLU A 439 23.90 19.84 -20.51
CA GLU A 439 24.72 19.93 -21.69
C GLU A 439 26.17 20.18 -21.29
N TRP A 440 27.09 19.47 -21.94
CA TRP A 440 28.50 19.51 -21.60
C TRP A 440 29.37 19.67 -22.84
N ASN A 441 29.83 20.89 -23.07
CA ASN A 441 30.64 21.28 -24.21
C ASN A 441 32.01 21.75 -23.73
N PRO A 442 32.90 20.89 -23.22
CA PRO A 442 34.19 21.31 -22.71
C PRO A 442 35.19 21.52 -23.84
N ALA A 443 36.32 22.18 -23.53
CA ALA A 443 37.49 22.13 -24.39
C ALA A 443 38.10 20.72 -24.39
N TRP A 444 37.72 19.91 -25.37
CA TRP A 444 38.18 18.51 -25.49
C TRP A 444 39.68 18.42 -25.62
N LYS A 445 40.32 17.57 -24.81
CA LYS A 445 41.73 17.18 -24.95
C LYS A 445 41.77 15.77 -25.55
N LYS A 446 42.66 15.62 -26.53
CA LYS A 446 42.86 14.33 -27.19
C LYS A 446 43.85 13.50 -26.38
N LEU A 447 43.51 12.26 -26.05
CA LEU A 447 44.41 11.30 -25.40
C LEU A 447 45.14 10.46 -26.46
N LYS A 448 44.37 9.77 -27.32
CA LYS A 448 44.87 8.88 -28.36
C LYS A 448 43.76 8.68 -29.38
N ASP A 449 44.13 8.69 -30.68
CA ASP A 449 43.22 8.41 -31.78
C ASP A 449 41.84 9.06 -31.66
N ASN A 450 40.84 8.24 -31.34
CA ASN A 450 39.42 8.66 -31.24
C ASN A 450 38.98 8.95 -29.78
N VAL A 451 39.91 8.90 -28.81
CA VAL A 451 39.59 9.10 -27.39
C VAL A 451 39.89 10.52 -26.97
N HIS A 452 38.90 11.20 -26.50
CA HIS A 452 38.99 12.55 -25.95
C HIS A 452 38.58 12.55 -24.49
N PHE A 453 39.07 13.54 -23.75
CA PHE A 453 38.74 13.67 -22.34
C PHE A 453 38.59 15.14 -21.93
N ALA A 454 37.82 15.35 -20.88
CA ALA A 454 37.73 16.62 -20.18
C ALA A 454 37.25 16.35 -18.74
N LYS A 455 37.43 17.37 -17.89
CA LYS A 455 36.98 17.37 -16.51
C LYS A 455 35.73 18.24 -16.39
N PRO A 456 34.60 17.74 -15.86
CA PRO A 456 33.42 18.55 -15.60
C PRO A 456 33.72 19.58 -14.50
N ASP A 457 33.11 20.76 -14.58
CA ASP A 457 33.05 21.69 -13.47
C ASP A 457 32.22 21.11 -12.34
N GLN A 458 32.72 21.13 -11.11
CA GLN A 458 32.00 20.58 -9.95
C GLN A 458 30.76 21.39 -9.58
N SER A 459 30.69 22.67 -9.98
CA SER A 459 29.54 23.54 -9.70
C SER A 459 28.23 23.13 -10.41
N ILE A 460 28.29 22.26 -11.46
CA ILE A 460 27.11 21.81 -12.17
C ILE A 460 26.38 20.66 -11.44
N PHE A 461 27.02 20.08 -10.43
CA PHE A 461 26.45 18.95 -9.70
C PHE A 461 25.67 19.45 -8.48
N GLU A 462 24.38 19.16 -8.47
CA GLU A 462 23.49 19.53 -7.37
C GLU A 462 23.60 18.52 -6.23
N SER A 463 23.81 19.03 -5.01
CA SER A 463 23.61 18.22 -3.79
C SER A 463 22.14 18.22 -3.46
N ASP A 464 21.46 17.15 -3.78
CA ASP A 464 19.99 17.13 -3.74
C ASP A 464 19.38 16.19 -2.71
N ASP A 465 20.18 15.42 -1.96
CA ASP A 465 19.63 14.40 -1.06
C ASP A 465 20.49 14.23 0.21
N VAL A 466 19.84 14.20 1.37
CA VAL A 466 20.49 13.92 2.66
C VAL A 466 21.17 12.54 2.74
N TYR A 467 20.87 11.64 1.79
CA TYR A 467 21.46 10.31 1.71
C TYR A 467 22.61 10.21 0.70
N VAL A 468 23.02 11.30 0.09
CA VAL A 468 24.05 11.30 -0.93
C VAL A 468 25.40 11.63 -0.29
N ASP A 469 26.33 10.69 -0.38
CA ASP A 469 27.68 10.87 0.13
C ASP A 469 28.51 11.85 -0.72
N HIS A 470 28.11 12.08 -1.97
CA HIS A 470 28.81 12.97 -2.90
C HIS A 470 27.83 13.59 -3.93
N PRO A 471 27.88 14.91 -4.18
CA PRO A 471 26.99 15.56 -5.14
C PRO A 471 27.20 15.09 -6.59
N ASN A 472 28.43 14.80 -6.97
CA ASN A 472 28.77 14.36 -8.32
C ASN A 472 28.52 12.85 -8.48
N PRO A 473 27.57 12.42 -9.34
CA PRO A 473 27.22 11.01 -9.54
C PRO A 473 28.39 10.14 -10.02
N PHE A 474 29.38 10.73 -10.66
CA PHE A 474 30.54 9.99 -11.16
C PHE A 474 31.45 9.48 -10.03
N PHE A 475 31.40 10.08 -8.85
CA PHE A 475 32.09 9.57 -7.65
C PHE A 475 31.28 8.60 -6.83
N VAL A 476 30.03 8.37 -7.18
CA VAL A 476 29.13 7.51 -6.42
C VAL A 476 29.08 6.13 -7.05
N PRO A 477 29.41 5.06 -6.31
CA PRO A 477 29.28 3.69 -6.82
C PRO A 477 27.85 3.39 -7.25
N LEU A 478 27.68 2.70 -8.35
CA LEU A 478 26.36 2.36 -8.86
C LEU A 478 25.55 1.52 -7.88
N ALA A 479 26.20 0.64 -7.13
CA ALA A 479 25.58 -0.19 -6.09
C ALA A 479 25.90 0.33 -4.69
N SER A 480 24.89 0.43 -3.85
CA SER A 480 24.94 1.13 -2.55
C SER A 480 25.60 0.35 -1.40
N THR A 481 25.92 -0.92 -1.55
CA THR A 481 26.60 -1.69 -0.48
C THR A 481 27.99 -2.10 -0.90
N PRO A 482 29.00 -1.31 -0.55
CA PRO A 482 30.38 -1.71 -0.78
C PRO A 482 30.88 -2.77 0.21
N TYR A 483 30.11 -3.11 1.27
CA TYR A 483 30.57 -3.95 2.35
C TYR A 483 29.72 -5.20 2.55
N ASN A 484 30.39 -6.33 2.73
CA ASN A 484 29.78 -7.60 3.14
C ASN A 484 29.53 -7.62 4.68
N ARG A 485 29.00 -8.73 5.18
CA ARG A 485 28.75 -8.93 6.62
C ARG A 485 30.01 -8.89 7.49
N GLN A 486 31.21 -8.94 6.90
CA GLN A 486 32.50 -8.90 7.56
C GLN A 486 33.15 -7.51 7.50
N GLY A 487 32.45 -6.51 6.97
CA GLY A 487 32.96 -5.13 6.88
C GLY A 487 33.94 -4.88 5.73
N LYS A 488 34.13 -5.85 4.84
CA LYS A 488 35.02 -5.69 3.66
C LYS A 488 34.23 -5.30 2.41
N PRO A 489 34.81 -4.51 1.49
CA PRO A 489 34.23 -4.29 0.18
C PRO A 489 33.87 -5.61 -0.52
N GLU A 490 32.74 -5.66 -1.20
CA GLU A 490 32.26 -6.92 -1.84
C GLU A 490 33.25 -7.46 -2.88
N HIS A 491 33.97 -6.56 -3.59
CA HIS A 491 35.00 -6.96 -4.55
C HIS A 491 36.23 -7.60 -3.91
N GLU A 492 36.56 -7.28 -2.65
CA GLU A 492 37.66 -7.89 -1.92
C GLU A 492 37.28 -9.27 -1.39
N ARG A 493 36.03 -9.55 -1.13
CA ARG A 493 35.56 -10.83 -0.61
C ARG A 493 35.72 -11.98 -1.58
N THR A 494 35.56 -11.74 -2.86
CA THR A 494 35.46 -12.76 -3.88
C THR A 494 36.81 -13.07 -4.54
N GLY A 495 37.86 -12.29 -4.29
CA GLY A 495 39.16 -12.40 -4.93
C GLY A 495 39.12 -12.29 -6.47
N LYS A 496 37.94 -12.12 -7.01
CA LYS A 496 37.65 -11.90 -8.43
C LYS A 496 36.80 -10.64 -8.47
N GLY A 497 37.37 -9.53 -8.87
CA GLY A 497 36.68 -8.26 -8.97
C GLY A 497 35.30 -8.44 -9.59
N ASN A 498 34.26 -7.89 -8.94
CA ASN A 498 32.94 -7.86 -9.53
C ASN A 498 32.88 -6.66 -10.48
N PRO A 499 32.92 -6.84 -11.79
CA PRO A 499 32.92 -5.74 -12.75
C PRO A 499 31.69 -4.85 -12.61
N GLU A 500 30.58 -5.39 -12.08
CA GLU A 500 29.34 -4.64 -11.86
C GLU A 500 29.46 -3.60 -10.72
N LEU A 501 30.39 -3.75 -9.79
CA LEU A 501 30.61 -2.83 -8.67
C LEU A 501 31.55 -1.67 -8.97
N ILE A 502 32.26 -1.70 -10.07
CA ILE A 502 33.18 -0.65 -10.48
C ILE A 502 32.53 0.42 -11.37
N TYR A 503 31.26 0.23 -11.70
CA TYR A 503 30.47 1.26 -12.35
C TYR A 503 30.04 2.34 -11.34
N ASN A 504 29.90 3.57 -11.82
CA ASN A 504 29.38 4.69 -11.04
C ASN A 504 28.01 5.14 -11.55
N CYS A 505 27.35 6.03 -10.80
CA CYS A 505 26.03 6.54 -11.13
C CYS A 505 26.02 7.58 -12.26
N GLY A 506 27.18 8.05 -12.71
CA GLY A 506 27.26 8.98 -13.83
C GLY A 506 26.85 8.33 -15.13
N GLN A 507 26.37 9.10 -16.05
CA GLN A 507 26.12 8.69 -17.44
C GLN A 507 26.66 9.75 -18.39
N VAL A 508 27.18 9.31 -19.52
CA VAL A 508 27.53 10.17 -20.66
C VAL A 508 26.51 9.89 -21.75
N ILE A 509 25.82 10.93 -22.16
CA ILE A 509 24.77 10.88 -23.16
C ILE A 509 25.27 11.60 -24.42
N VAL A 510 25.27 10.93 -25.54
CA VAL A 510 25.68 11.51 -26.83
C VAL A 510 24.53 11.43 -27.82
N ASN A 511 24.15 12.59 -28.36
CA ASN A 511 23.00 12.70 -29.25
C ASN A 511 21.72 12.08 -28.67
N GLY A 512 21.44 12.36 -27.41
CA GLY A 512 20.24 11.92 -26.68
C GLY A 512 20.25 10.48 -26.21
N ARG A 513 21.34 9.71 -26.37
CA ARG A 513 21.42 8.31 -25.92
C ARG A 513 22.60 8.08 -24.98
N PRO A 514 22.40 7.39 -23.85
CA PRO A 514 23.49 6.96 -22.97
C PRO A 514 24.45 6.04 -23.71
N TRP A 515 25.75 6.33 -23.63
CA TRP A 515 26.80 5.45 -24.09
C TRP A 515 27.28 4.54 -22.96
N GLN A 516 27.88 3.42 -23.32
CA GLN A 516 28.24 2.40 -22.36
C GLN A 516 29.49 2.79 -21.55
N GLN A 517 29.37 2.77 -20.23
CA GLN A 517 30.51 2.87 -19.34
C GLN A 517 31.41 1.64 -19.47
N ARG A 518 32.74 1.85 -19.48
CA ARG A 518 33.74 0.81 -19.36
C ARG A 518 34.49 0.96 -18.05
N PRO A 519 34.77 -0.14 -17.34
CA PRO A 519 35.47 -0.09 -16.06
C PRO A 519 36.92 0.40 -16.20
N PHE A 520 37.57 0.06 -17.33
CA PHE A 520 38.96 0.39 -17.54
C PHE A 520 39.15 1.27 -18.78
N LEU A 521 40.04 2.26 -18.67
CA LEU A 521 40.37 3.17 -19.77
C LEU A 521 40.88 2.42 -21.03
N LYS A 522 41.59 1.33 -20.85
CA LYS A 522 42.05 0.49 -21.97
C LYS A 522 40.88 0.02 -22.85
N GLU A 523 39.77 -0.40 -22.24
CA GLU A 523 38.57 -0.84 -22.95
C GLU A 523 37.90 0.28 -23.74
N VAL A 524 37.97 1.51 -23.25
CA VAL A 524 37.50 2.70 -23.96
C VAL A 524 38.38 2.93 -25.20
N THR A 525 39.69 2.76 -25.11
CA THR A 525 40.58 2.93 -26.30
C THR A 525 40.30 1.91 -27.41
N GLU A 526 39.77 0.75 -27.06
CA GLU A 526 39.50 -0.37 -27.98
C GLU A 526 38.06 -0.37 -28.53
N THR A 527 37.13 0.38 -27.88
CA THR A 527 35.68 0.31 -28.19
C THR A 527 35.10 1.67 -28.40
N SER A 528 34.60 1.98 -29.61
CA SER A 528 33.89 3.23 -29.89
C SER A 528 32.54 3.29 -29.16
N LYS A 529 32.03 4.51 -28.95
CA LYS A 529 30.79 4.82 -28.23
C LYS A 529 30.79 4.31 -26.78
N THR A 530 31.94 4.38 -26.13
CA THR A 530 32.15 4.02 -24.74
C THR A 530 32.84 5.15 -23.98
N TRP A 531 32.76 5.09 -22.67
CA TRP A 531 33.40 6.08 -21.81
C TRP A 531 33.89 5.47 -20.49
N ASN A 532 34.79 6.18 -19.82
CA ASN A 532 35.31 5.85 -18.50
C ASN A 532 35.46 7.12 -17.67
N PHE A 533 35.33 6.99 -16.36
CA PHE A 533 35.61 8.06 -15.40
C PHE A 533 36.81 7.67 -14.55
N ASP A 534 37.78 8.55 -14.50
CA ASP A 534 38.94 8.43 -13.64
C ASP A 534 38.71 9.21 -12.36
N SER A 535 38.55 8.52 -11.23
CA SER A 535 38.29 9.14 -9.94
C SER A 535 39.45 9.90 -9.32
N GLU A 536 40.69 9.62 -9.76
CA GLU A 536 41.89 10.33 -9.27
C GLU A 536 41.99 11.73 -9.89
N THR A 537 41.79 11.85 -11.18
CA THR A 537 41.88 13.12 -11.92
C THR A 537 40.55 13.86 -12.05
N GLY A 538 39.42 13.10 -11.95
CA GLY A 538 38.07 13.60 -12.22
C GLY A 538 37.76 13.75 -13.70
N ASN A 539 38.57 13.17 -14.59
CA ASN A 539 38.37 13.23 -16.03
C ASN A 539 37.37 12.18 -16.51
N ILE A 540 36.58 12.57 -17.50
CA ILE A 540 35.75 11.66 -18.28
C ILE A 540 36.41 11.45 -19.63
N TYR A 541 36.72 10.19 -19.97
CA TYR A 541 37.29 9.75 -21.22
C TYR A 541 36.21 9.16 -22.10
N ILE A 542 36.12 9.61 -23.36
CA ILE A 542 35.08 9.20 -24.29
C ILE A 542 35.72 8.82 -25.64
N ASN A 543 35.38 7.66 -26.15
CA ASN A 543 35.76 7.22 -27.50
C ASN A 543 34.64 7.57 -28.49
N PHE A 544 34.83 8.64 -29.23
CA PHE A 544 33.88 9.09 -30.25
C PHE A 544 33.95 8.31 -31.57
N GLY A 545 34.88 7.39 -31.70
CA GLY A 545 35.17 6.73 -32.98
C GLY A 545 35.67 7.78 -34.02
N ASN A 546 35.10 7.72 -35.21
CA ASN A 546 35.46 8.69 -36.28
C ASN A 546 34.60 9.99 -36.21
N GLN A 547 33.88 10.23 -35.12
CA GLN A 547 33.05 11.43 -34.97
C GLN A 547 33.85 12.58 -34.37
N ASP A 548 33.63 13.77 -34.86
CA ASP A 548 34.18 14.99 -34.30
C ASP A 548 33.44 15.33 -32.99
N PRO A 549 34.09 15.33 -31.80
CA PRO A 549 33.45 15.59 -30.52
C PRO A 549 32.78 16.96 -30.41
N THR A 550 33.30 17.96 -31.17
CA THR A 550 32.77 19.32 -31.17
C THR A 550 31.45 19.47 -31.93
N LYS A 551 31.09 18.47 -32.70
CA LYS A 551 29.84 18.41 -33.50
C LYS A 551 28.79 17.49 -32.85
N GLN A 552 29.13 16.87 -31.73
CA GLN A 552 28.17 16.00 -31.02
C GLN A 552 27.48 16.80 -29.91
N SER A 553 26.19 16.53 -29.70
CA SER A 553 25.50 16.95 -28.50
C SER A 553 25.89 16.00 -27.37
N VAL A 554 26.69 16.50 -26.43
CA VAL A 554 27.11 15.69 -25.26
C VAL A 554 26.42 16.24 -24.03
N GLU A 555 25.81 15.35 -23.26
CA GLU A 555 25.25 15.63 -21.94
C GLU A 555 25.89 14.71 -20.90
N ILE A 556 26.00 15.17 -19.66
CA ILE A 556 26.41 14.34 -18.53
C ILE A 556 25.39 14.43 -17.42
N THR A 557 25.19 13.31 -16.75
CA THR A 557 24.26 13.26 -15.59
C THR A 557 24.78 14.11 -14.45
N THR A 558 23.92 14.98 -13.95
CA THR A 558 24.24 15.88 -12.82
C THR A 558 23.30 15.67 -11.62
N ARG A 559 22.15 14.99 -11.82
CA ARG A 559 21.12 14.75 -10.79
C ARG A 559 20.89 13.28 -10.57
N ARG A 560 20.67 12.95 -9.31
CA ARG A 560 20.43 11.55 -8.88
C ARG A 560 18.99 11.08 -9.11
N ARG A 561 18.04 12.00 -9.16
CA ARG A 561 16.60 11.74 -9.34
C ARG A 561 15.98 12.81 -10.20
N ILE A 562 14.79 12.52 -10.73
CA ILE A 562 14.05 13.45 -11.59
C ILE A 562 12.81 13.96 -10.88
N PHE A 563 11.96 13.06 -10.39
CA PHE A 563 10.72 13.43 -9.71
C PHE A 563 10.62 12.69 -8.38
N ALA A 564 11.01 13.35 -7.30
CA ALA A 564 10.98 12.73 -5.98
C ALA A 564 10.97 13.79 -4.87
N PRO A 565 10.05 13.73 -3.91
CA PRO A 565 10.04 14.65 -2.77
C PRO A 565 11.29 14.49 -1.90
N HIS A 566 11.68 15.54 -1.17
CA HIS A 566 12.71 15.46 -0.14
C HIS A 566 12.16 14.80 1.13
N SER A 567 10.90 15.07 1.46
CA SER A 567 10.23 14.49 2.63
C SER A 567 9.62 13.12 2.33
N ILE A 568 9.59 12.26 3.35
CA ILE A 568 8.91 10.96 3.31
C ILE A 568 7.41 11.17 3.52
N GLY A 569 6.57 10.34 2.87
CA GLY A 569 5.13 10.29 3.14
C GLY A 569 4.29 11.37 2.45
N ILE A 570 4.84 12.11 1.49
CA ILE A 570 4.05 13.04 0.67
C ILE A 570 2.97 12.26 -0.10
N GLY A 571 1.71 12.69 0.00
CA GLY A 571 0.58 11.98 -0.59
C GLY A 571 -0.31 12.82 -1.50
N HIS A 572 -1.28 12.15 -2.17
CA HIS A 572 -2.24 12.78 -3.07
C HIS A 572 -1.58 13.62 -4.18
N ILE A 573 -0.67 12.99 -4.92
CA ILE A 573 0.06 13.58 -6.04
C ILE A 573 -0.31 12.84 -7.32
N ILE A 574 -0.54 13.58 -8.39
CA ILE A 574 -0.70 13.02 -9.75
C ILE A 574 0.47 13.49 -10.60
N VAL A 575 1.14 12.56 -11.27
CA VAL A 575 2.24 12.82 -12.21
C VAL A 575 1.88 12.22 -13.56
N GLU A 576 1.68 13.07 -14.56
CA GLU A 576 1.08 12.65 -15.83
C GLU A 576 1.74 13.25 -17.05
N GLY A 577 2.13 12.40 -18.01
CA GLY A 577 2.47 12.77 -19.38
C GLY A 577 3.93 13.15 -19.64
N PHE A 578 4.80 13.08 -18.65
CA PHE A 578 6.21 13.47 -18.77
C PHE A 578 7.09 12.42 -19.43
N VAL A 579 8.15 12.88 -20.11
CA VAL A 579 9.32 12.08 -20.45
C VAL A 579 10.40 12.35 -19.40
N MET A 580 10.80 11.32 -18.64
CA MET A 580 11.83 11.43 -17.60
C MET A 580 13.03 10.59 -17.98
N GLU A 581 14.23 11.23 -18.05
CA GLU A 581 15.41 10.55 -18.55
C GLU A 581 16.72 11.10 -17.99
N HIS A 582 17.82 10.31 -18.08
CA HIS A 582 19.20 10.69 -17.83
C HIS A 582 19.53 11.00 -16.35
N CYS A 583 18.91 10.36 -15.38
CA CYS A 583 19.31 10.52 -13.98
C CYS A 583 20.34 9.47 -13.54
N GLY A 584 21.17 9.84 -12.57
CA GLY A 584 22.23 9.00 -12.01
C GLY A 584 21.81 8.31 -10.72
N ASN A 585 20.64 7.65 -10.69
CA ASN A 585 20.18 6.99 -9.49
C ASN A 585 21.00 5.74 -9.18
N GLN A 586 21.20 5.50 -7.88
CA GLN A 586 21.99 4.39 -7.37
C GLN A 586 21.12 3.15 -7.22
N TYR A 587 21.68 1.96 -7.55
CA TYR A 587 21.03 0.70 -7.22
C TYR A 587 21.21 0.41 -5.72
N PRO A 588 20.14 0.36 -4.93
CA PRO A 588 20.24 0.13 -3.50
C PRO A 588 20.35 -1.37 -3.22
N THR A 589 21.53 -1.98 -3.35
CA THR A 589 21.71 -3.36 -2.94
C THR A 589 21.31 -3.54 -1.48
N ASN A 590 20.49 -4.56 -1.19
CA ASN A 590 19.86 -4.76 0.12
C ASN A 590 19.04 -3.51 0.59
N PHE A 591 18.33 -2.86 -0.30
CA PHE A 591 17.50 -1.69 0.02
C PHE A 591 16.49 -1.95 1.15
N TRP A 592 16.12 -3.19 1.38
CA TRP A 592 15.27 -3.63 2.48
C TRP A 592 15.97 -3.70 3.86
N ASN A 593 17.29 -3.53 3.93
CA ASN A 593 18.06 -3.76 5.17
C ASN A 593 18.77 -2.54 5.73
N THR A 594 18.90 -1.45 5.00
CA THR A 594 19.76 -0.35 5.40
C THR A 594 19.02 0.97 5.55
N PRO A 595 19.11 1.66 6.72
CA PRO A 595 18.49 2.97 6.92
C PRO A 595 19.19 4.11 6.15
N ARG A 596 20.39 3.89 5.63
CA ARG A 596 21.17 4.93 4.94
C ARG A 596 20.85 5.10 3.46
N TRP A 597 20.26 4.10 2.83
CA TRP A 597 20.07 4.04 1.39
C TRP A 597 18.60 3.98 1.05
N ALA A 598 18.03 5.13 0.78
CA ALA A 598 16.69 5.19 0.26
C ALA A 598 16.63 4.52 -1.12
N GLN A 599 15.54 3.82 -1.40
CA GLN A 599 15.23 3.41 -2.76
C GLN A 599 15.30 4.63 -3.68
N ALA A 600 15.83 4.45 -4.86
CA ALA A 600 16.11 5.55 -5.75
C ALA A 600 15.66 5.25 -7.18
N GLY A 601 14.35 5.34 -7.43
CA GLY A 601 13.85 5.45 -8.80
C GLY A 601 14.15 6.82 -9.41
N ALA A 602 14.16 6.92 -10.72
CA ALA A 602 14.11 8.22 -11.41
C ALA A 602 12.88 9.01 -10.93
N LEU A 603 11.74 8.32 -10.81
CA LEU A 603 10.57 8.75 -10.06
C LEU A 603 10.50 7.95 -8.76
N GLY A 604 10.48 8.62 -7.62
CA GLY A 604 10.45 7.99 -6.30
C GLY A 604 9.34 8.54 -5.41
N LEU A 605 8.46 7.66 -4.94
CA LEU A 605 7.33 8.05 -4.08
C LEU A 605 7.75 8.29 -2.62
N ARG A 606 8.88 7.73 -2.19
CA ARG A 606 9.46 7.87 -0.84
C ARG A 606 8.45 7.62 0.29
N GLY A 607 7.81 6.47 0.29
CA GLY A 607 6.76 6.15 1.25
C GLY A 607 5.49 6.98 1.07
N GLY A 608 5.36 7.67 -0.05
CA GLY A 608 4.18 8.45 -0.40
C GLY A 608 2.94 7.59 -0.58
N HIS A 609 1.77 8.20 -0.46
CA HIS A 609 0.50 7.51 -0.53
C HIS A 609 -0.48 8.20 -1.46
N HIS A 610 -1.40 7.44 -2.05
CA HIS A 610 -2.40 7.97 -2.98
C HIS A 610 -1.77 8.73 -4.16
N TRP A 611 -0.60 8.28 -4.62
CA TRP A 611 -0.04 8.78 -5.86
C TRP A 611 -0.70 8.11 -7.05
N ILE A 612 -0.87 8.88 -8.12
CA ILE A 612 -1.24 8.41 -9.45
C ILE A 612 -0.11 8.77 -10.40
N VAL A 613 0.61 7.77 -10.88
CA VAL A 613 1.70 7.93 -11.85
C VAL A 613 1.22 7.30 -13.15
N ARG A 614 0.90 8.16 -14.15
CA ARG A 614 0.30 7.65 -15.39
C ARG A 614 0.73 8.39 -16.66
N ASN A 615 0.66 7.68 -17.76
CA ASN A 615 0.93 8.22 -19.11
C ASN A 615 2.34 8.82 -19.24
N ASN A 616 3.32 8.40 -18.43
CA ASN A 616 4.69 8.88 -18.49
C ASN A 616 5.55 7.92 -19.33
N LEU A 617 6.62 8.44 -19.93
CA LEU A 617 7.74 7.66 -20.42
C LEU A 617 8.92 7.86 -19.48
N ILE A 618 9.41 6.78 -18.86
CA ILE A 618 10.58 6.80 -18.00
C ILE A 618 11.64 5.89 -18.62
N ARG A 619 12.77 6.49 -19.02
CA ARG A 619 13.85 5.76 -19.68
C ARG A 619 15.23 6.33 -19.34
N TYR A 620 16.24 5.53 -19.59
CA TYR A 620 17.64 5.93 -19.39
C TYR A 620 17.95 6.40 -17.97
N ALA A 621 17.22 5.88 -16.99
CA ALA A 621 17.63 5.98 -15.59
C ALA A 621 18.92 5.17 -15.38
N GLY A 622 19.83 5.64 -14.55
CA GLY A 622 21.06 4.93 -14.23
C GLY A 622 20.82 3.51 -13.72
N THR A 623 19.75 3.31 -12.93
CA THR A 623 19.33 1.98 -12.46
C THR A 623 17.81 1.80 -12.65
N ASP A 624 16.98 2.09 -11.65
CA ASP A 624 15.55 1.77 -11.66
C ASP A 624 14.69 2.96 -12.08
N ALA A 625 13.61 2.69 -12.80
CA ALA A 625 12.73 3.76 -13.30
C ALA A 625 11.83 4.30 -12.19
N ILE A 626 11.03 3.45 -11.55
CA ILE A 626 10.08 3.84 -10.50
C ILE A 626 10.39 3.12 -9.20
N ASP A 627 10.49 3.89 -8.12
CA ASP A 627 10.46 3.39 -6.75
C ASP A 627 9.07 3.61 -6.14
N MET A 628 8.39 2.51 -5.83
CA MET A 628 7.01 2.50 -5.33
C MET A 628 6.91 2.27 -3.81
N GLY A 629 8.02 2.17 -3.11
CA GLY A 629 8.06 1.67 -1.74
C GLY A 629 8.33 2.70 -0.66
N ALA A 630 8.57 2.19 0.54
CA ALA A 630 8.93 2.96 1.72
C ALA A 630 10.23 3.73 1.50
N GLY A 631 10.23 5.01 1.77
CA GLY A 631 11.31 5.94 1.42
C GLY A 631 12.49 5.98 2.37
N GLY A 632 12.72 5.00 3.18
CA GLY A 632 13.88 4.94 4.08
C GLY A 632 14.08 3.53 4.57
N GLY A 633 15.33 3.09 4.57
CA GLY A 633 15.70 1.74 4.92
C GLY A 633 15.12 1.29 6.25
N GLN A 634 14.07 0.55 6.19
CA GLN A 634 13.55 -0.19 7.32
C GLN A 634 13.93 -1.64 7.16
N ASN A 635 14.39 -2.20 8.27
CA ASN A 635 14.62 -3.62 8.33
C ASN A 635 13.27 -4.32 8.12
N GLU A 636 13.08 -4.97 7.00
CA GLU A 636 11.90 -5.68 6.57
C GLU A 636 11.36 -6.66 7.64
N ARG A 637 12.25 -7.28 8.40
CA ARG A 637 11.88 -8.14 9.52
C ARG A 637 11.23 -7.37 10.68
N LYS A 638 11.55 -6.09 10.85
CA LYS A 638 10.88 -5.21 11.82
C LYS A 638 9.58 -4.64 11.25
N ALA A 639 9.55 -4.32 9.96
CA ALA A 639 8.37 -3.78 9.28
C ALA A 639 7.20 -4.77 9.22
N THR A 640 7.47 -6.07 9.12
CA THR A 640 6.41 -7.09 9.20
C THR A 640 5.83 -7.26 10.61
N ARG A 641 6.51 -6.75 11.64
CA ARG A 641 6.06 -6.85 13.04
C ARG A 641 5.48 -5.56 13.59
N VAL A 642 6.11 -4.41 13.31
CA VAL A 642 5.62 -3.09 13.70
C VAL A 642 6.14 -2.07 12.70
N PRO A 643 5.32 -1.42 11.87
CA PRO A 643 5.77 -0.37 10.98
C PRO A 643 6.25 0.83 11.81
N THR A 644 7.50 1.21 11.67
CA THR A 644 8.09 2.39 12.34
C THR A 644 8.29 3.57 11.40
N ALA A 645 7.98 3.42 10.10
CA ALA A 645 7.94 4.51 9.12
C ALA A 645 6.69 4.43 8.26
N PRO A 646 6.28 5.54 7.63
CA PRO A 646 5.17 5.53 6.69
C PRO A 646 5.47 4.55 5.55
N LEU A 647 4.59 3.59 5.38
CA LEU A 647 4.60 2.66 4.27
C LEU A 647 3.94 3.33 3.06
N GLY A 648 4.47 3.09 1.86
CA GLY A 648 3.74 3.41 0.64
C GLY A 648 2.40 2.68 0.62
N TYR A 649 1.28 3.39 0.41
CA TYR A 649 -0.04 2.75 0.36
C TYR A 649 -1.00 3.46 -0.59
N HIS A 650 -1.93 2.69 -1.16
CA HIS A 650 -2.94 3.17 -2.11
C HIS A 650 -2.36 3.92 -3.31
N ASN A 651 -1.21 3.50 -3.82
CA ASN A 651 -0.60 4.10 -5.00
C ASN A 651 -1.08 3.40 -6.28
N LEU A 652 -1.24 4.16 -7.35
CA LEU A 652 -1.61 3.69 -8.67
C LEU A 652 -0.53 4.04 -9.69
N ILE A 653 0.04 3.02 -10.34
CA ILE A 653 1.02 3.16 -11.42
C ILE A 653 0.41 2.54 -12.67
N GLU A 654 -0.03 3.38 -13.61
CA GLU A 654 -0.79 2.90 -14.77
C GLU A 654 -0.40 3.59 -16.08
N LYS A 655 -0.50 2.84 -17.18
CA LYS A 655 -0.33 3.37 -18.55
C LYS A 655 0.98 4.14 -18.74
N ASN A 656 2.08 3.65 -18.15
CA ASN A 656 3.40 4.21 -18.35
C ASN A 656 4.21 3.36 -19.32
N TYR A 657 5.10 4.00 -20.04
CA TYR A 657 6.22 3.36 -20.72
C TYR A 657 7.44 3.39 -19.82
N ILE A 658 8.02 2.23 -19.56
CA ILE A 658 9.19 2.06 -18.71
C ILE A 658 10.22 1.27 -19.51
N LEU A 659 11.14 2.00 -20.15
CA LEU A 659 11.96 1.47 -21.23
C LEU A 659 13.45 1.75 -20.99
N GLU A 660 14.32 0.80 -21.34
CA GLU A 660 15.77 1.01 -21.44
C GLU A 660 16.42 1.62 -20.19
N ASN A 661 15.97 1.24 -18.99
CA ASN A 661 16.60 1.67 -17.74
C ASN A 661 17.76 0.72 -17.35
N GLY A 662 18.70 1.24 -16.57
CA GLY A 662 19.96 0.55 -16.28
C GLY A 662 19.81 -0.81 -15.57
N ALA A 663 18.84 -0.94 -14.66
CA ALA A 663 18.58 -2.15 -13.91
C ALA A 663 17.11 -2.60 -13.98
N GLY A 664 16.22 -2.04 -13.19
CA GLY A 664 14.82 -2.48 -13.09
C GLY A 664 13.80 -1.51 -13.67
N GLY A 665 12.59 -2.01 -13.85
CA GLY A 665 11.46 -1.15 -14.24
C GLY A 665 10.79 -0.51 -13.02
N ILE A 666 9.84 -1.21 -12.40
CA ILE A 666 9.14 -0.78 -11.19
C ILE A 666 9.65 -1.63 -10.02
N ILE A 667 10.28 -0.98 -9.06
CA ILE A 667 10.78 -1.66 -7.87
C ILE A 667 10.21 -1.05 -6.60
N GLY A 668 10.23 -1.79 -5.50
CA GLY A 668 9.85 -1.23 -4.22
C GLY A 668 9.77 -2.24 -3.09
N ALA A 669 9.80 -1.72 -1.86
CA ALA A 669 9.56 -2.49 -0.65
C ALA A 669 8.43 -1.87 0.17
N GLN A 670 7.63 -2.71 0.82
CA GLN A 670 6.60 -2.30 1.77
C GLN A 670 5.52 -1.38 1.16
N SER A 671 4.87 -1.87 0.11
CA SER A 671 3.77 -1.17 -0.54
C SER A 671 2.44 -1.89 -0.29
N ASN A 672 1.48 -1.21 0.34
CA ASN A 672 0.16 -1.77 0.64
C ASN A 672 -0.89 -1.20 -0.32
N ASN A 673 -1.86 -2.04 -0.73
CA ASN A 673 -2.92 -1.64 -1.66
C ASN A 673 -2.40 -0.97 -2.94
N LEU A 674 -1.21 -1.38 -3.40
CA LEU A 674 -0.57 -0.87 -4.61
C LEU A 674 -1.23 -1.49 -5.84
N ILE A 675 -1.55 -0.65 -6.82
CA ILE A 675 -2.05 -1.08 -8.13
C ILE A 675 -1.01 -0.74 -9.20
N ILE A 676 -0.56 -1.76 -9.93
CA ILE A 676 0.30 -1.61 -11.11
C ILE A 676 -0.45 -2.19 -12.29
N ARG A 677 -0.87 -1.36 -13.25
CA ARG A 677 -1.68 -1.86 -14.36
C ARG A 677 -1.45 -1.15 -15.70
N ASN A 678 -1.68 -1.88 -16.78
CA ASN A 678 -1.65 -1.36 -18.14
C ASN A 678 -0.32 -0.65 -18.53
N ASN A 679 0.82 -1.02 -17.90
CA ASN A 679 2.12 -0.47 -18.22
C ASN A 679 2.83 -1.31 -19.28
N VAL A 680 3.65 -0.67 -20.12
CA VAL A 680 4.61 -1.30 -21.03
C VAL A 680 6.00 -1.21 -20.39
N ILE A 681 6.60 -2.36 -20.04
CA ILE A 681 7.85 -2.45 -19.29
C ILE A 681 8.84 -3.32 -20.08
N MET A 682 9.72 -2.68 -20.84
CA MET A 682 10.56 -3.38 -21.83
C MET A 682 12.00 -2.90 -21.84
N PHE A 683 12.91 -3.76 -22.29
CA PHE A 683 14.31 -3.47 -22.58
C PHE A 683 15.11 -2.95 -21.37
N ASN A 684 14.62 -3.15 -20.16
CA ASN A 684 15.33 -2.73 -18.94
C ASN A 684 16.51 -3.67 -18.65
N ASN A 685 17.33 -3.31 -17.66
CA ASN A 685 18.62 -3.92 -17.33
C ASN A 685 19.65 -3.74 -18.45
N THR A 686 19.75 -2.54 -19.01
CA THR A 686 20.70 -2.24 -20.07
C THR A 686 22.16 -2.37 -19.63
N LEU A 687 22.42 -2.33 -18.32
CA LEU A 687 23.74 -2.56 -17.72
C LEU A 687 24.10 -4.05 -17.61
N GLY A 688 23.14 -4.97 -17.86
CA GLY A 688 23.38 -6.40 -17.90
C GLY A 688 23.68 -7.03 -16.53
N PHE A 689 23.08 -6.52 -15.45
CA PHE A 689 23.18 -7.14 -14.14
C PHE A 689 22.68 -8.57 -14.15
N THR A 690 23.38 -9.46 -13.44
CA THR A 690 22.99 -10.84 -13.31
C THR A 690 22.61 -11.17 -11.88
N GLY A 691 21.56 -11.95 -11.66
CA GLY A 691 21.11 -12.37 -10.33
C GLY A 691 22.11 -13.21 -9.52
N LYS A 692 23.26 -13.58 -10.12
CA LYS A 692 24.33 -14.35 -9.44
C LYS A 692 25.03 -13.56 -8.33
N LYS A 693 24.86 -12.24 -8.27
CA LYS A 693 25.61 -11.36 -7.38
C LYS A 693 24.74 -10.46 -6.50
N ARG A 694 23.51 -10.90 -6.18
CA ARG A 694 22.57 -10.23 -5.28
C ARG A 694 21.93 -8.93 -5.80
N TYR A 695 21.88 -8.74 -7.10
CA TYR A 695 21.05 -7.72 -7.69
C TYR A 695 19.66 -8.29 -7.92
N GLU A 696 18.66 -7.62 -7.38
CA GLU A 696 17.27 -8.05 -7.45
C GLU A 696 16.52 -7.19 -8.46
N HIS A 697 16.73 -7.46 -9.73
CA HIS A 697 16.20 -6.71 -10.84
C HIS A 697 15.13 -7.50 -11.60
N ALA A 698 14.07 -6.82 -11.96
CA ALA A 698 12.97 -7.35 -12.76
C ALA A 698 12.27 -6.22 -13.52
N GLY A 699 11.39 -6.58 -14.43
CA GLY A 699 10.46 -5.62 -14.97
C GLY A 699 9.60 -5.01 -13.85
N ILE A 700 9.02 -5.88 -12.99
CA ILE A 700 8.35 -5.48 -11.75
C ILE A 700 8.93 -6.29 -10.60
N LYS A 701 9.51 -5.62 -9.60
CA LYS A 701 10.03 -6.25 -8.37
C LYS A 701 9.41 -5.61 -7.14
N SER A 702 8.74 -6.42 -6.32
CA SER A 702 8.15 -5.95 -5.07
C SER A 702 8.59 -6.79 -3.88
N HIS A 703 9.09 -6.13 -2.84
CA HIS A 703 9.33 -6.67 -1.51
C HIS A 703 8.21 -6.28 -0.55
N ALA A 704 7.63 -7.25 0.15
CA ALA A 704 6.63 -7.01 1.19
C ALA A 704 5.42 -6.17 0.70
N ILE A 705 4.82 -6.58 -0.41
CA ILE A 705 3.56 -6.02 -0.91
C ILE A 705 2.38 -6.71 -0.23
N ARG A 706 1.36 -5.94 0.18
CA ARG A 706 0.12 -6.48 0.75
C ARG A 706 -1.09 -5.91 0.02
N ASP A 707 -2.09 -6.76 -0.19
CA ASP A 707 -3.34 -6.35 -0.84
C ASP A 707 -3.10 -5.63 -2.18
N GLY A 708 -2.06 -6.07 -2.89
CA GLY A 708 -1.61 -5.49 -4.14
C GLY A 708 -2.36 -6.07 -5.35
N LEU A 709 -2.43 -5.29 -6.41
CA LEU A 709 -2.96 -5.72 -7.70
C LEU A 709 -1.96 -5.39 -8.80
N ILE A 710 -1.45 -6.43 -9.47
CA ILE A 710 -0.59 -6.32 -10.64
C ILE A 710 -1.35 -6.91 -11.82
N GLU A 711 -1.92 -6.06 -12.66
CA GLU A 711 -2.85 -6.50 -13.69
C GLU A 711 -2.57 -5.89 -15.07
N ARG A 712 -2.78 -6.68 -16.13
CA ARG A 712 -2.72 -6.18 -17.51
C ARG A 712 -1.48 -5.34 -17.79
N ASN A 713 -0.30 -5.80 -17.36
CA ASN A 713 0.98 -5.20 -17.76
C ASN A 713 1.62 -6.03 -18.86
N TYR A 714 2.28 -5.36 -19.79
CA TYR A 714 3.13 -5.97 -20.80
C TYR A 714 4.58 -5.87 -20.35
N VAL A 715 5.17 -7.00 -19.95
CA VAL A 715 6.52 -7.08 -19.37
C VAL A 715 7.39 -7.96 -20.26
N ALA A 716 8.27 -7.35 -21.05
CA ALA A 716 8.98 -8.09 -22.10
C ALA A 716 10.42 -7.61 -22.30
N ASP A 717 11.23 -8.48 -22.88
CA ASP A 717 12.60 -8.18 -23.37
C ASP A 717 13.52 -7.53 -22.32
N ASN A 718 13.25 -7.71 -21.03
CA ASN A 718 14.11 -7.21 -19.96
C ASN A 718 15.33 -8.11 -19.85
N GLN A 719 16.52 -7.56 -20.16
CA GLN A 719 17.75 -8.32 -20.32
C GLN A 719 18.18 -8.98 -19.02
N LEU A 720 18.48 -10.29 -19.05
CA LEU A 720 18.95 -11.09 -17.89
C LEU A 720 18.06 -10.94 -16.63
N SER A 721 16.90 -10.32 -16.73
CA SER A 721 16.00 -9.98 -15.63
C SER A 721 14.78 -10.88 -15.56
N GLU A 722 14.20 -10.95 -14.39
CA GLU A 722 12.88 -11.53 -14.18
C GLU A 722 11.79 -10.65 -14.82
N GLY A 723 10.66 -11.24 -15.19
CA GLY A 723 9.51 -10.47 -15.64
C GLY A 723 8.80 -9.80 -14.44
N ILE A 724 8.04 -10.58 -13.68
CA ILE A 724 7.32 -10.13 -12.48
C ILE A 724 7.83 -10.94 -11.28
N TRP A 725 8.32 -10.26 -10.24
CA TRP A 725 8.89 -10.89 -9.06
C TRP A 725 8.31 -10.32 -7.77
N LEU A 726 7.58 -11.16 -7.02
CA LEU A 726 7.13 -10.86 -5.66
C LEU A 726 8.03 -11.54 -4.65
N ASP A 727 8.46 -10.82 -3.62
CA ASP A 727 9.41 -11.30 -2.64
C ASP A 727 9.05 -10.82 -1.22
N ASN A 728 9.43 -11.61 -0.23
CA ASN A 728 9.36 -11.29 1.19
C ASN A 728 7.98 -10.83 1.69
N GLN A 729 7.00 -11.73 1.66
CA GLN A 729 5.65 -11.49 2.15
C GLN A 729 4.77 -10.68 1.18
N PHE A 730 3.90 -11.38 0.52
CA PHE A 730 2.95 -10.80 -0.44
C PHE A 730 1.51 -11.28 -0.17
N PRO A 731 1.00 -11.15 1.07
CA PRO A 731 -0.33 -11.64 1.40
C PRO A 731 -1.41 -10.93 0.58
N ASN A 732 -2.39 -11.71 0.16
CA ASN A 732 -3.59 -11.24 -0.54
C ASN A 732 -3.29 -10.40 -1.80
N THR A 733 -2.13 -10.62 -2.43
CA THR A 733 -1.73 -9.91 -3.65
C THR A 733 -2.21 -10.71 -4.87
N ARG A 734 -2.80 -10.03 -5.85
CA ARG A 734 -3.22 -10.62 -7.12
C ARG A 734 -2.33 -10.22 -8.28
N VAL A 735 -1.89 -11.20 -9.04
CA VAL A 735 -1.14 -11.04 -10.30
C VAL A 735 -2.00 -11.64 -11.40
N THR A 736 -2.61 -10.80 -12.24
CA THR A 736 -3.65 -11.26 -13.16
C THR A 736 -3.57 -10.61 -14.54
N CYS A 737 -3.88 -11.38 -15.57
CA CYS A 737 -3.97 -10.90 -16.96
C CYS A 737 -2.70 -10.19 -17.48
N ASN A 738 -1.53 -10.46 -16.91
CA ASN A 738 -0.28 -9.89 -17.41
C ASN A 738 0.29 -10.73 -18.57
N VAL A 739 0.98 -10.06 -19.48
CA VAL A 739 1.83 -10.69 -20.49
C VAL A 739 3.27 -10.58 -20.04
N SER A 740 3.92 -11.71 -19.74
CA SER A 740 5.35 -11.80 -19.43
C SER A 740 6.04 -12.63 -20.50
N THR A 741 6.82 -11.98 -21.36
CA THR A 741 7.41 -12.66 -22.52
C THR A 741 8.83 -12.23 -22.79
N ASN A 742 9.65 -13.18 -23.28
CA ASN A 742 11.04 -12.95 -23.71
C ASN A 742 11.93 -12.23 -22.68
N ASN A 743 11.60 -12.29 -21.38
CA ASN A 743 12.49 -11.77 -20.34
C ASN A 743 13.71 -12.70 -20.16
N GLY A 744 14.86 -12.14 -19.83
CA GLY A 744 16.12 -12.86 -19.80
C GLY A 744 16.28 -13.90 -18.68
N SER A 745 15.28 -14.03 -17.79
CA SER A 745 15.26 -15.02 -16.72
C SER A 745 13.87 -15.68 -16.62
N ARG A 746 13.13 -15.47 -15.52
CA ARG A 746 11.84 -16.12 -15.25
C ARG A 746 10.68 -15.21 -15.63
N GLY A 747 9.55 -15.80 -15.98
CA GLY A 747 8.34 -15.04 -16.33
C GLY A 747 7.67 -14.45 -15.09
N ILE A 748 7.21 -15.33 -14.20
CA ILE A 748 6.58 -14.94 -12.92
C ILE A 748 7.33 -15.67 -11.79
N PHE A 749 7.75 -14.93 -10.78
CA PHE A 749 8.54 -15.43 -9.68
C PHE A 749 7.96 -15.04 -8.33
N LEU A 750 7.70 -16.01 -7.46
CA LEU A 750 7.25 -15.85 -6.07
C LEU A 750 8.34 -16.32 -5.12
N GLU A 751 8.81 -15.45 -4.22
CA GLU A 751 9.91 -15.74 -3.31
C GLU A 751 9.58 -15.37 -1.85
N MET A 752 10.00 -16.24 -0.92
CA MET A 752 10.10 -15.99 0.51
C MET A 752 8.82 -15.46 1.21
N SER A 753 7.70 -16.16 1.07
CA SER A 753 6.47 -15.82 1.78
C SER A 753 5.94 -17.00 2.60
N ASP A 754 5.72 -16.78 3.89
CA ASP A 754 5.25 -17.78 4.85
C ASP A 754 3.71 -17.81 5.02
N TYR A 755 2.97 -17.14 4.17
CA TYR A 755 1.52 -17.07 4.27
C TYR A 755 0.86 -18.34 3.73
N LYS A 756 0.66 -19.28 4.65
CA LYS A 756 0.16 -20.62 4.37
C LYS A 756 -1.21 -20.67 3.68
N TYR A 757 -2.07 -19.65 3.84
CA TYR A 757 -3.45 -19.66 3.34
C TYR A 757 -3.90 -18.40 2.60
N ASN A 758 -3.16 -17.32 2.61
CA ASN A 758 -3.51 -16.04 1.99
C ASN A 758 -2.34 -15.39 1.23
N ALA A 759 -1.59 -16.20 0.50
CA ALA A 759 -0.49 -15.69 -0.32
C ALA A 759 -1.01 -15.04 -1.63
N ALA A 760 -0.30 -15.13 -2.73
CA ALA A 760 -0.74 -14.54 -3.99
C ALA A 760 -1.82 -15.37 -4.68
N LEU A 761 -2.73 -14.68 -5.37
CA LEU A 761 -3.55 -15.23 -6.44
C LEU A 761 -2.89 -14.88 -7.77
N VAL A 762 -2.47 -15.89 -8.54
CA VAL A 762 -1.82 -15.74 -9.85
C VAL A 762 -2.74 -16.34 -10.90
N ASP A 763 -3.44 -15.50 -11.66
CA ASP A 763 -4.49 -16.01 -12.56
C ASP A 763 -4.50 -15.31 -13.93
N HIS A 764 -4.92 -16.04 -14.96
CA HIS A 764 -5.07 -15.57 -16.33
C HIS A 764 -3.83 -14.89 -16.94
N ASN A 765 -2.64 -15.14 -16.40
CA ASN A 765 -1.42 -14.58 -16.99
C ASN A 765 -0.96 -15.41 -18.19
N ILE A 766 -0.31 -14.74 -19.12
CA ILE A 766 0.35 -15.31 -20.29
C ILE A 766 1.84 -15.17 -20.10
N SER A 767 2.51 -16.26 -19.71
CA SER A 767 3.96 -16.32 -19.53
C SER A 767 4.56 -17.22 -20.63
N VAL A 768 5.20 -16.61 -21.62
CA VAL A 768 5.61 -17.31 -22.85
C VAL A 768 7.02 -16.92 -23.28
N GLY A 769 7.90 -17.89 -23.48
CA GLY A 769 9.21 -17.67 -24.06
C GLY A 769 10.20 -16.94 -23.18
N ASN A 770 9.99 -16.85 -21.87
CA ASN A 770 11.01 -16.34 -20.96
C ASN A 770 12.20 -17.31 -20.89
N HIS A 771 13.42 -16.77 -20.76
CA HIS A 771 14.64 -17.53 -21.06
C HIS A 771 15.02 -18.60 -20.05
N LYS A 772 14.30 -18.77 -18.93
CA LYS A 772 14.55 -19.84 -17.97
C LYS A 772 13.28 -20.64 -17.65
N ILE A 773 12.39 -20.09 -16.85
CA ILE A 773 11.21 -20.77 -16.30
C ILE A 773 10.00 -19.86 -16.45
N GLN A 774 8.85 -20.40 -16.79
CA GLN A 774 7.67 -19.56 -16.96
C GLN A 774 7.02 -19.21 -15.61
N PHE A 775 6.96 -20.16 -14.66
CA PHE A 775 6.49 -19.93 -13.30
C PHE A 775 7.46 -20.52 -12.28
N TYR A 776 8.00 -19.71 -11.43
CA TYR A 776 8.98 -20.12 -10.43
C TYR A 776 8.56 -19.73 -9.01
N VAL A 777 8.71 -20.66 -8.09
CA VAL A 777 8.49 -20.46 -6.66
C VAL A 777 9.74 -20.86 -5.90
N HIS A 778 10.17 -20.00 -4.99
CA HIS A 778 11.36 -20.18 -4.17
C HIS A 778 11.04 -19.81 -2.72
N ASP A 779 11.06 -20.80 -1.82
CA ASP A 779 10.80 -20.59 -0.39
C ASP A 779 9.48 -19.86 -0.08
N ALA A 780 8.44 -20.05 -0.87
CA ALA A 780 7.12 -19.46 -0.65
C ALA A 780 6.04 -20.52 -0.49
N SER A 781 4.93 -20.16 0.13
CA SER A 781 3.83 -21.06 0.42
C SER A 781 2.44 -20.45 0.22
N GLY A 782 1.45 -21.31 -0.04
CA GLY A 782 0.02 -21.00 0.03
C GLY A 782 -0.56 -20.18 -1.12
N SER A 783 0.13 -19.99 -2.24
CA SER A 783 -0.42 -19.28 -3.40
C SER A 783 -1.42 -20.12 -4.19
N THR A 784 -2.40 -19.44 -4.81
CA THR A 784 -3.34 -20.05 -5.77
C THR A 784 -2.93 -19.61 -7.17
N VAL A 785 -2.74 -20.58 -8.08
CA VAL A 785 -2.24 -20.39 -9.45
C VAL A 785 -3.23 -21.02 -10.42
N MET A 786 -4.03 -20.24 -11.10
CA MET A 786 -5.16 -20.75 -11.88
C MET A 786 -5.31 -20.07 -13.24
N HIS A 787 -5.81 -20.84 -14.21
CA HIS A 787 -6.15 -20.32 -15.55
C HIS A 787 -5.00 -19.57 -16.26
N ASN A 788 -3.73 -19.90 -15.98
CA ASN A 788 -2.60 -19.30 -16.66
C ASN A 788 -2.19 -20.12 -17.90
N LEU A 789 -1.52 -19.47 -18.85
CA LEU A 789 -0.78 -20.11 -19.91
C LEU A 789 0.72 -19.98 -19.64
N PHE A 790 1.39 -21.10 -19.49
CA PHE A 790 2.84 -21.20 -19.37
C PHE A 790 3.38 -21.93 -20.61
N ALA A 791 4.19 -21.26 -21.44
CA ALA A 791 4.62 -21.88 -22.70
C ALA A 791 6.05 -21.54 -23.12
N ASN A 792 6.64 -22.41 -23.91
CA ASN A 792 7.90 -22.20 -24.65
C ASN A 792 9.10 -21.88 -23.73
N SER A 793 9.37 -22.70 -22.71
CA SER A 793 10.63 -22.62 -22.01
C SER A 793 11.79 -23.13 -22.86
N PRO A 794 12.99 -22.52 -22.80
CA PRO A 794 14.11 -22.95 -23.60
C PRO A 794 14.62 -24.34 -23.18
N SER A 795 15.17 -25.12 -24.14
CA SER A 795 15.55 -26.50 -23.97
C SER A 795 16.90 -26.76 -23.30
N GLY A 796 17.58 -25.73 -22.75
CA GLY A 796 18.91 -25.85 -22.11
C GLY A 796 18.95 -26.78 -20.89
N ALA A 797 20.10 -27.38 -20.62
CA ALA A 797 20.27 -28.47 -19.66
C ALA A 797 19.81 -28.20 -18.21
N ASN A 798 19.78 -26.96 -17.76
CA ASN A 798 19.40 -26.58 -16.40
C ASN A 798 18.07 -25.84 -16.32
N TYR A 799 17.40 -25.63 -17.45
CA TYR A 799 16.16 -24.84 -17.54
C TYR A 799 15.17 -25.59 -18.46
N GLY A 800 14.04 -25.06 -18.70
CA GLY A 800 13.02 -25.69 -19.52
C GLY A 800 11.82 -26.20 -18.72
N GLN A 801 11.70 -25.69 -17.47
CA GLN A 801 10.53 -25.99 -16.64
C GLN A 801 9.38 -25.05 -16.98
N GLY A 802 8.17 -25.60 -17.03
CA GLY A 802 6.93 -24.83 -17.02
C GLY A 802 6.70 -24.22 -15.65
N ALA A 803 6.71 -25.06 -14.61
CA ALA A 803 6.69 -24.63 -13.22
C ALA A 803 7.83 -25.29 -12.42
N TYR A 804 8.47 -24.52 -11.55
CA TYR A 804 9.49 -25.02 -10.63
C TYR A 804 9.24 -24.48 -9.22
N ILE A 805 8.99 -25.39 -8.27
CA ILE A 805 8.70 -25.09 -6.87
C ILE A 805 9.81 -25.66 -6.00
N TYR A 806 10.56 -24.77 -5.37
CA TYR A 806 11.84 -25.13 -4.78
C TYR A 806 12.07 -24.51 -3.40
N GLN A 807 12.53 -25.32 -2.45
CA GLN A 807 12.99 -24.89 -1.13
C GLN A 807 14.52 -24.74 -1.12
N VAL A 808 15.01 -23.56 -0.78
CA VAL A 808 16.46 -23.27 -0.75
C VAL A 808 16.98 -22.98 0.64
N ASN A 809 16.22 -22.25 1.42
CA ASN A 809 16.68 -21.85 2.75
C ASN A 809 15.65 -22.17 3.85
N ALA A 810 16.10 -22.11 5.11
CA ALA A 810 15.29 -22.48 6.25
C ALA A 810 14.42 -21.33 6.82
N ARG A 811 14.40 -20.17 6.17
CA ARG A 811 13.70 -18.99 6.73
C ARG A 811 12.20 -19.08 6.57
N THR A 812 11.77 -19.55 5.41
CA THR A 812 10.37 -19.72 5.04
C THR A 812 10.14 -21.15 4.55
N LYS A 813 8.89 -21.60 4.58
CA LYS A 813 8.52 -22.91 4.06
C LYS A 813 8.03 -22.75 2.63
N THR A 814 8.30 -23.72 1.76
CA THR A 814 7.62 -23.82 0.47
C THR A 814 6.47 -24.82 0.56
N GLY A 815 5.51 -24.72 -0.37
CA GLY A 815 4.43 -25.70 -0.46
C GLY A 815 3.03 -25.12 -0.23
N TYR A 816 2.05 -26.02 -0.10
CA TYR A 816 0.64 -25.68 0.07
C TYR A 816 0.09 -24.79 -1.06
N HIS A 817 0.73 -24.77 -2.23
CA HIS A 817 0.19 -24.08 -3.39
C HIS A 817 -0.96 -24.87 -4.00
N SER A 818 -1.95 -24.16 -4.52
CA SER A 818 -3.06 -24.71 -5.31
C SER A 818 -2.84 -24.31 -6.78
N ILE A 819 -2.55 -25.28 -7.65
CA ILE A 819 -2.21 -25.07 -9.07
C ILE A 819 -3.26 -25.79 -9.90
N TYR A 820 -4.23 -25.05 -10.39
CA TYR A 820 -5.44 -25.60 -11.04
C TYR A 820 -5.72 -24.93 -12.39
N ASN A 821 -6.33 -25.64 -13.30
CA ASN A 821 -6.88 -25.09 -14.54
C ASN A 821 -5.83 -24.35 -15.40
N ASN A 822 -4.53 -24.70 -15.32
CA ASN A 822 -3.49 -24.06 -16.14
C ASN A 822 -3.18 -24.89 -17.39
N ILE A 823 -2.57 -24.26 -18.39
CA ILE A 823 -2.08 -24.89 -19.61
C ILE A 823 -0.55 -24.75 -19.66
N PHE A 824 0.15 -25.88 -19.79
CA PHE A 824 1.61 -25.99 -19.92
C PHE A 824 1.98 -26.53 -21.29
N VAL A 825 2.71 -25.73 -22.10
CA VAL A 825 3.00 -26.09 -23.50
C VAL A 825 4.47 -25.98 -23.81
N ASN A 826 5.01 -26.98 -24.50
CA ASN A 826 6.38 -27.00 -25.00
C ASN A 826 7.43 -26.73 -23.90
N HIS A 827 7.39 -27.55 -22.87
CA HIS A 827 8.40 -27.60 -21.83
C HIS A 827 9.12 -28.94 -21.83
N ARG A 828 10.43 -28.95 -21.53
CA ARG A 828 11.17 -30.17 -21.25
C ARG A 828 10.69 -30.84 -19.95
N VAL A 829 10.32 -30.03 -18.96
CA VAL A 829 9.78 -30.45 -17.67
C VAL A 829 8.50 -29.64 -17.41
N MET A 830 7.36 -30.27 -17.24
CA MET A 830 6.10 -29.60 -16.94
C MET A 830 6.07 -29.09 -15.53
N MET A 831 6.42 -29.98 -14.56
CA MET A 831 6.48 -29.66 -13.13
C MET A 831 7.77 -30.19 -12.52
N ASP A 832 8.47 -29.38 -11.72
CA ASP A 832 9.61 -29.76 -10.90
C ASP A 832 9.34 -29.30 -9.47
N ILE A 833 9.07 -30.23 -8.56
CA ILE A 833 8.57 -29.94 -7.21
C ILE A 833 9.43 -30.66 -6.18
N ASN A 834 9.67 -30.02 -5.03
CA ASN A 834 10.33 -30.66 -3.91
C ASN A 834 9.52 -31.82 -3.36
N TYR A 835 10.23 -32.85 -2.90
CA TYR A 835 9.62 -33.92 -2.12
C TYR A 835 8.93 -33.37 -0.86
N PRO A 836 7.70 -33.79 -0.54
CA PRO A 836 6.99 -33.35 0.65
C PRO A 836 7.77 -33.70 1.93
N SER A 837 8.04 -32.70 2.75
CA SER A 837 8.79 -32.83 4.01
C SER A 837 8.25 -31.84 5.06
N HIS A 838 8.85 -31.84 6.24
CA HIS A 838 8.48 -30.88 7.28
C HIS A 838 8.77 -29.42 6.89
N ARG A 839 9.66 -29.18 5.90
CA ARG A 839 9.99 -27.84 5.38
C ARG A 839 9.30 -27.54 4.06
N SER A 840 9.01 -28.58 3.27
CA SER A 840 8.31 -28.46 2.01
C SER A 840 6.94 -29.13 2.13
N GLY A 841 5.89 -28.34 2.26
CA GLY A 841 4.52 -28.83 2.33
C GLY A 841 4.07 -29.41 0.98
N PRO A 842 3.07 -30.27 0.98
CA PRO A 842 2.50 -30.82 -0.24
C PRO A 842 1.81 -29.73 -1.07
N GLN A 843 1.78 -29.93 -2.39
CA GLN A 843 1.02 -29.11 -3.33
C GLN A 843 -0.37 -29.69 -3.53
N ARG A 844 -1.28 -28.91 -4.11
CA ARG A 844 -2.56 -29.33 -4.63
C ARG A 844 -2.61 -29.00 -6.12
N LEU A 845 -2.78 -29.99 -6.95
CA LEU A 845 -2.69 -29.90 -8.40
C LEU A 845 -3.88 -30.61 -9.01
N ASP A 846 -4.63 -29.97 -9.92
CA ASP A 846 -5.68 -30.66 -10.67
C ASP A 846 -6.18 -29.82 -11.86
N HIS A 847 -6.89 -30.48 -12.77
CA HIS A 847 -7.50 -29.87 -13.96
C HIS A 847 -6.50 -29.04 -14.81
N ASN A 848 -5.23 -29.44 -14.86
CA ASN A 848 -4.20 -28.83 -15.71
C ASN A 848 -4.09 -29.58 -17.04
N ILE A 849 -3.73 -28.87 -18.10
CA ILE A 849 -3.42 -29.47 -19.41
C ILE A 849 -1.92 -29.39 -19.64
N TYR A 850 -1.29 -30.53 -19.91
CA TYR A 850 0.13 -30.66 -20.14
C TYR A 850 0.43 -31.12 -21.59
N ASP A 851 1.30 -30.41 -22.31
CA ASP A 851 1.76 -30.80 -23.65
C ASP A 851 2.79 -31.93 -23.58
N ALA A 852 2.35 -33.08 -23.18
CA ALA A 852 3.16 -34.31 -23.10
C ALA A 852 2.41 -35.51 -23.66
N SER A 853 3.11 -36.57 -24.05
CA SER A 853 2.48 -37.89 -24.23
C SER A 853 2.38 -38.64 -22.91
N THR A 854 1.57 -39.64 -22.88
CA THR A 854 1.27 -40.42 -21.66
C THR A 854 2.48 -41.16 -21.11
N ASP A 855 3.46 -41.46 -21.94
CA ASP A 855 4.72 -42.15 -21.63
C ASP A 855 5.89 -41.19 -21.39
N GLU A 856 5.74 -39.88 -21.66
CA GLU A 856 6.80 -38.92 -21.41
C GLU A 856 6.97 -38.62 -19.91
N ARG A 857 8.20 -38.63 -19.44
CA ARG A 857 8.58 -38.34 -18.05
C ARG A 857 8.94 -36.87 -17.86
N THR A 858 7.94 -36.07 -17.73
CA THR A 858 8.03 -34.60 -17.66
C THR A 858 7.69 -34.03 -16.27
N PHE A 859 7.37 -34.90 -15.30
CA PHE A 859 7.09 -34.55 -13.91
C PHE A 859 8.26 -34.98 -13.02
N ILE A 860 8.79 -34.06 -12.23
CA ILE A 860 9.99 -34.28 -11.43
C ILE A 860 9.68 -34.02 -9.95
N ILE A 861 10.10 -34.96 -9.11
CA ILE A 861 10.30 -34.78 -7.68
C ILE A 861 11.79 -34.62 -7.41
N ASN A 862 12.17 -33.62 -6.62
CA ASN A 862 13.57 -33.36 -6.26
C ASN A 862 13.83 -33.46 -4.75
N ASN A 863 15.05 -33.81 -4.39
CA ASN A 863 15.54 -34.06 -3.02
C ASN A 863 16.07 -32.78 -2.35
N ALA A 864 15.61 -31.60 -2.73
CA ALA A 864 16.26 -30.36 -2.30
C ALA A 864 15.67 -29.72 -1.05
N SER A 865 14.67 -30.33 -0.44
CA SER A 865 13.90 -29.72 0.65
C SER A 865 14.65 -29.53 1.97
N ASP A 866 15.71 -30.29 2.22
CA ASP A 866 16.48 -30.22 3.46
C ASP A 866 17.99 -30.18 3.18
N LYS A 867 18.71 -29.30 3.82
CA LYS A 867 20.19 -29.30 3.75
C LYS A 867 20.76 -29.47 5.16
N PRO A 868 21.52 -30.53 5.42
CA PRO A 868 21.75 -31.67 4.49
C PRO A 868 20.48 -32.50 4.28
N SER A 869 20.31 -33.03 3.06
CA SER A 869 19.25 -33.98 2.79
C SER A 869 19.41 -35.21 3.67
N PRO A 870 18.34 -35.77 4.25
CA PRO A 870 18.42 -37.00 5.04
C PRO A 870 18.74 -38.24 4.18
N TRP A 871 18.64 -38.11 2.86
CA TRP A 871 18.85 -39.22 1.92
C TRP A 871 20.02 -38.95 0.98
N SER A 872 20.84 -39.97 0.74
CA SER A 872 21.74 -39.98 -0.41
C SER A 872 20.90 -39.99 -1.72
N PRO A 873 21.47 -39.60 -2.86
CA PRO A 873 20.77 -39.66 -4.14
C PRO A 873 20.17 -41.05 -4.45
N LYS A 874 20.90 -42.13 -4.14
CA LYS A 874 20.48 -43.51 -4.37
C LYS A 874 19.29 -43.88 -3.46
N GLU A 875 19.35 -43.55 -2.17
CA GLU A 875 18.28 -43.82 -1.22
C GLU A 875 17.02 -43.03 -1.59
N PHE A 876 17.17 -41.80 -2.00
CA PHE A 876 16.04 -40.96 -2.45
C PHE A 876 15.35 -41.58 -3.68
N TYR A 877 16.13 -41.98 -4.69
CA TYR A 877 15.58 -42.66 -5.87
C TYR A 877 14.83 -43.94 -5.52
N GLU A 878 15.41 -44.80 -4.71
CA GLU A 878 14.79 -46.09 -4.32
C GLU A 878 13.53 -45.88 -3.49
N MET A 879 13.51 -44.83 -2.66
CA MET A 879 12.34 -44.47 -1.90
C MET A 879 11.19 -44.01 -2.84
N VAL A 880 11.44 -43.05 -3.73
CA VAL A 880 10.44 -42.57 -4.69
C VAL A 880 9.96 -43.70 -5.61
N ARG A 881 10.87 -44.57 -6.08
CA ARG A 881 10.53 -45.74 -6.90
C ARG A 881 9.56 -46.70 -6.19
N LYS A 882 9.77 -46.89 -4.89
CA LYS A 882 8.90 -47.73 -4.06
C LYS A 882 7.52 -47.06 -3.86
N GLU A 883 7.49 -45.75 -3.71
CA GLU A 883 6.23 -44.97 -3.54
C GLU A 883 5.40 -44.93 -4.82
N VAL A 884 6.05 -44.92 -5.99
CA VAL A 884 5.38 -45.04 -7.30
C VAL A 884 4.83 -46.49 -7.55
N GLY A 885 5.26 -47.49 -6.77
CA GLY A 885 4.76 -48.85 -6.86
C GLY A 885 5.25 -49.59 -8.11
N LYS A 886 4.35 -50.03 -9.01
CA LYS A 886 4.73 -50.77 -10.23
C LYS A 886 5.27 -49.90 -11.34
N GLY A 887 5.40 -48.57 -11.14
CA GLY A 887 6.03 -47.69 -12.10
C GLY A 887 7.51 -47.91 -12.27
N ASN A 888 8.08 -47.33 -13.31
CA ASN A 888 9.51 -47.37 -13.61
C ASN A 888 10.10 -45.94 -13.79
N PRO A 889 10.06 -45.12 -12.74
CA PRO A 889 10.59 -43.75 -12.82
C PRO A 889 12.07 -43.75 -13.11
N ILE A 890 12.55 -42.63 -13.69
CA ILE A 890 13.96 -42.49 -14.12
C ILE A 890 14.71 -41.57 -13.17
N PRO A 891 15.87 -41.99 -12.62
CA PRO A 891 16.71 -41.12 -11.81
C PRO A 891 17.44 -40.11 -12.72
N LEU A 892 17.47 -38.87 -12.29
CA LEU A 892 18.19 -37.76 -12.89
C LEU A 892 19.21 -37.19 -11.89
N HIS A 893 20.30 -36.62 -12.40
CA HIS A 893 21.38 -36.02 -11.58
C HIS A 893 21.86 -36.95 -10.45
N GLY A 894 22.21 -38.22 -10.82
CA GLY A 894 22.68 -39.22 -9.86
C GLY A 894 21.62 -39.66 -8.82
N GLY A 895 20.31 -39.44 -9.09
CA GLY A 895 19.21 -39.81 -8.22
C GLY A 895 18.68 -38.69 -7.31
N SER A 896 19.31 -37.51 -7.36
CA SER A 896 18.76 -36.34 -6.60
C SER A 896 17.46 -35.80 -7.14
N LYS A 897 17.07 -36.21 -8.34
CA LYS A 897 15.79 -35.93 -8.99
C LYS A 897 15.25 -37.20 -9.63
N VAL A 898 13.95 -37.35 -9.60
CA VAL A 898 13.27 -38.52 -10.17
C VAL A 898 12.17 -38.03 -11.14
N ALA A 899 12.30 -38.47 -12.39
CA ALA A 899 11.34 -38.13 -13.45
C ALA A 899 10.28 -39.22 -13.62
N MET A 900 9.05 -38.79 -13.79
CA MET A 900 7.84 -39.60 -13.84
C MET A 900 6.93 -39.23 -15.01
N THR A 901 6.14 -40.20 -15.48
CA THR A 901 4.96 -39.97 -16.32
C THR A 901 3.86 -39.37 -15.48
N LEU A 902 2.79 -38.87 -16.09
CA LEU A 902 1.63 -38.35 -15.35
C LEU A 902 1.02 -39.42 -14.43
N ASN A 903 0.89 -40.67 -14.90
CA ASN A 903 0.32 -41.78 -14.10
C ASN A 903 1.22 -42.14 -12.90
N GLU A 904 2.54 -42.19 -13.08
CA GLU A 904 3.50 -42.37 -11.99
C GLU A 904 3.44 -41.24 -10.98
N TRP A 905 3.28 -39.98 -11.44
CA TRP A 905 3.09 -38.78 -10.65
C TRP A 905 1.83 -38.82 -9.80
N GLN A 906 0.71 -39.21 -10.39
CA GLN A 906 -0.58 -39.41 -9.68
C GLN A 906 -0.43 -40.48 -8.60
N THR A 907 0.23 -41.62 -8.90
CA THR A 907 0.50 -42.69 -7.94
C THR A 907 1.38 -42.23 -6.79
N PHE A 908 2.44 -41.47 -7.08
CA PHE A 908 3.31 -40.85 -6.07
C PHE A 908 2.51 -39.99 -5.10
N TRP A 909 1.67 -39.09 -5.59
CA TRP A 909 0.88 -38.22 -4.73
C TRP A 909 -0.21 -38.97 -3.96
N ALA A 910 -0.79 -40.03 -4.53
CA ALA A 910 -1.72 -40.88 -3.85
C ALA A 910 -1.09 -41.61 -2.66
N HIS A 911 0.19 -42.02 -2.77
CA HIS A 911 0.98 -42.57 -1.68
C HIS A 911 1.09 -41.59 -0.49
N HIS A 912 1.17 -40.29 -0.79
CA HIS A 912 1.18 -39.19 0.19
C HIS A 912 -0.24 -38.75 0.64
N GLY A 913 -1.29 -39.50 0.31
CA GLY A 913 -2.67 -39.19 0.67
C GLY A 913 -3.31 -38.05 -0.11
N LEU A 914 -2.79 -37.70 -1.29
CA LEU A 914 -3.24 -36.59 -2.12
C LEU A 914 -3.77 -37.07 -3.48
N LYS A 915 -4.88 -36.49 -3.92
CA LYS A 915 -5.49 -36.76 -5.24
C LYS A 915 -5.01 -35.76 -6.29
N ASN A 916 -3.70 -35.54 -6.37
CA ASN A 916 -3.15 -34.55 -7.29
C ASN A 916 -3.24 -35.01 -8.75
N ASP A 917 -3.61 -34.09 -9.64
CA ASP A 917 -3.72 -34.23 -11.09
C ASP A 917 -4.61 -35.41 -11.56
N GLN A 918 -5.60 -35.83 -10.75
CA GLN A 918 -6.49 -36.93 -11.12
C GLN A 918 -7.39 -36.59 -12.32
N ASN A 919 -7.75 -35.31 -12.46
CA ASN A 919 -8.52 -34.76 -13.58
C ASN A 919 -7.65 -33.99 -14.58
N SER A 920 -6.34 -33.94 -14.39
CA SER A 920 -5.40 -33.34 -15.34
C SER A 920 -5.09 -34.31 -16.49
N VAL A 921 -4.78 -33.76 -17.65
CA VAL A 921 -4.53 -34.55 -18.85
C VAL A 921 -3.22 -34.18 -19.55
N THR A 922 -2.65 -35.16 -20.23
CA THR A 922 -1.59 -34.95 -21.22
C THR A 922 -2.16 -34.92 -22.62
N LYS A 923 -1.88 -33.86 -23.40
CA LYS A 923 -2.39 -33.65 -24.76
C LYS A 923 -1.22 -33.21 -25.67
N LYS A 924 -0.41 -34.14 -26.16
CA LYS A 924 0.79 -33.88 -26.95
C LYS A 924 0.51 -33.19 -28.30
N GLY A 925 1.35 -32.23 -28.61
CA GLY A 925 1.37 -31.55 -29.91
C GLY A 925 0.53 -30.26 -29.95
N MET A 926 0.34 -29.65 -28.80
CA MET A 926 -0.11 -28.27 -28.72
C MET A 926 0.99 -27.34 -29.26
N VAL A 927 0.61 -26.25 -29.87
CA VAL A 927 1.55 -25.24 -30.34
C VAL A 927 1.11 -23.87 -29.83
N VAL A 928 2.01 -23.17 -29.20
CA VAL A 928 1.82 -21.77 -28.82
C VAL A 928 2.85 -20.92 -29.55
N SER A 929 2.40 -19.92 -30.26
CA SER A 929 3.28 -18.92 -30.90
C SER A 929 2.74 -17.52 -30.58
N TYR A 930 3.65 -16.61 -30.33
CA TYR A 930 3.36 -15.22 -30.07
C TYR A 930 4.08 -14.33 -31.08
N ASN A 931 3.33 -13.46 -31.73
CA ASN A 931 3.87 -12.48 -32.65
C ASN A 931 3.83 -11.09 -32.00
N GLN A 932 5.00 -10.59 -31.62
CA GLN A 932 5.15 -9.30 -30.92
C GLN A 932 4.73 -8.10 -31.80
N THR A 933 4.83 -8.20 -33.11
CA THR A 933 4.46 -7.12 -34.03
C THR A 933 2.93 -6.97 -34.16
N THR A 934 2.23 -8.11 -34.27
CA THR A 934 0.76 -8.13 -34.39
C THR A 934 0.05 -8.28 -33.06
N LEU A 935 0.81 -8.52 -31.97
CA LEU A 935 0.31 -8.81 -30.61
C LEU A 935 -0.63 -10.01 -30.53
N ASN A 936 -0.52 -10.90 -31.52
CA ASN A 936 -1.35 -12.08 -31.59
C ASN A 936 -0.66 -13.28 -30.94
N LEU A 937 -1.36 -13.90 -30.02
CA LEU A 937 -1.07 -15.21 -29.47
C LEU A 937 -1.88 -16.26 -30.26
N THR A 938 -1.22 -17.21 -30.85
CA THR A 938 -1.87 -18.35 -31.49
C THR A 938 -1.70 -19.60 -30.64
N ILE A 939 -2.81 -20.22 -30.26
CA ILE A 939 -2.84 -21.49 -29.54
C ILE A 939 -3.52 -22.52 -30.43
N ARG A 940 -2.77 -23.53 -30.85
CA ARG A 940 -3.31 -24.65 -31.62
C ARG A 940 -3.50 -25.87 -30.73
N LEU A 941 -4.73 -26.35 -30.61
CA LEU A 941 -5.11 -27.54 -29.82
C LEU A 941 -5.55 -28.67 -30.76
N LYS A 942 -5.09 -29.89 -30.46
CA LYS A 942 -5.50 -31.11 -31.19
C LYS A 942 -6.83 -31.68 -30.72
N SER A 943 -7.24 -31.41 -29.50
CA SER A 943 -8.49 -31.85 -28.87
C SER A 943 -9.19 -30.72 -28.17
N ASP A 944 -10.43 -30.86 -27.83
CA ASP A 944 -11.21 -29.88 -27.10
C ASP A 944 -10.68 -29.76 -25.64
N PRO A 945 -10.44 -28.57 -25.10
CA PRO A 945 -10.01 -28.38 -23.73
C PRO A 945 -11.13 -28.46 -22.69
N SER A 946 -12.41 -28.41 -23.10
CA SER A 946 -13.55 -28.46 -22.19
C SER A 946 -13.80 -29.85 -21.59
N ASP A 947 -13.19 -30.90 -22.15
CA ASP A 947 -13.40 -32.28 -21.73
C ASP A 947 -12.95 -32.60 -20.30
N ILE A 948 -12.12 -31.75 -19.69
CA ILE A 948 -11.53 -32.02 -18.36
C ILE A 948 -12.24 -31.28 -17.22
N GLY A 949 -13.12 -30.34 -17.54
CA GLY A 949 -13.77 -29.50 -16.53
C GLY A 949 -12.78 -28.55 -15.83
N SER A 950 -13.19 -28.02 -14.70
CA SER A 950 -12.39 -27.06 -13.93
C SER A 950 -12.73 -27.06 -12.43
N ILE A 951 -11.82 -26.53 -11.65
CA ILE A 951 -12.07 -26.17 -10.24
C ILE A 951 -12.53 -24.71 -10.19
N GLU A 952 -13.66 -24.47 -9.51
CA GLU A 952 -14.16 -23.13 -9.29
C GLU A 952 -13.38 -22.38 -8.23
N TYR A 953 -13.28 -21.07 -8.39
CA TYR A 953 -12.72 -20.18 -7.38
C TYR A 953 -13.49 -18.85 -7.34
N GLU A 954 -14.15 -18.59 -6.21
CA GLU A 954 -15.10 -17.47 -6.08
C GLU A 954 -14.55 -16.08 -6.43
N LYS A 955 -13.23 -15.88 -6.29
CA LYS A 955 -12.56 -14.60 -6.58
C LYS A 955 -12.29 -14.41 -8.08
N ILE A 956 -12.41 -15.46 -8.89
CA ILE A 956 -12.21 -15.40 -10.35
C ILE A 956 -13.58 -15.43 -11.03
N LYS A 957 -13.94 -14.35 -11.70
CA LYS A 957 -15.27 -14.19 -12.33
C LYS A 957 -15.23 -14.04 -13.83
N MET A 958 -14.10 -13.57 -14.37
CA MET A 958 -13.90 -13.25 -15.77
C MET A 958 -12.58 -13.84 -16.24
N ASP A 959 -12.52 -14.22 -17.51
CA ASP A 959 -11.31 -14.64 -18.18
C ASP A 959 -10.44 -13.44 -18.64
N TYR A 960 -9.39 -13.73 -19.40
CA TYR A 960 -8.47 -12.71 -19.93
C TYR A 960 -9.18 -11.67 -20.81
N GLU A 961 -10.14 -12.09 -21.61
CA GLU A 961 -10.91 -11.23 -22.54
C GLU A 961 -12.12 -10.56 -21.87
N GLY A 962 -12.43 -10.91 -20.62
CA GLY A 962 -13.59 -10.40 -19.88
C GLY A 962 -14.85 -11.25 -20.06
N ASN A 963 -14.74 -12.48 -20.60
CA ASN A 963 -15.85 -13.40 -20.66
C ASN A 963 -16.11 -14.00 -19.26
N PRO A 964 -17.39 -14.20 -18.86
CA PRO A 964 -17.70 -14.81 -17.57
C PRO A 964 -17.14 -16.23 -17.46
N ILE A 965 -16.58 -16.57 -16.30
CA ILE A 965 -16.17 -17.94 -15.96
C ILE A 965 -17.42 -18.71 -15.54
N PRO A 966 -17.75 -19.85 -16.17
CA PRO A 966 -18.84 -20.73 -15.74
C PRO A 966 -18.65 -21.21 -14.30
N LYS A 967 -19.75 -21.35 -13.56
CA LYS A 967 -19.75 -21.80 -12.15
C LYS A 967 -20.22 -23.23 -11.95
N ASP A 968 -20.39 -23.98 -13.00
CA ASP A 968 -20.88 -25.36 -13.02
C ASP A 968 -19.74 -26.39 -13.22
N GLY A 969 -18.48 -25.97 -13.05
CA GLY A 969 -17.32 -26.82 -13.30
C GLY A 969 -16.97 -26.98 -14.79
N SER A 970 -17.69 -26.34 -15.70
CA SER A 970 -17.48 -26.44 -17.16
C SER A 970 -16.46 -25.42 -17.70
N ALA A 971 -15.86 -24.60 -16.84
CA ALA A 971 -14.87 -23.63 -17.26
C ALA A 971 -13.67 -24.30 -17.95
N ILE A 972 -13.11 -23.62 -18.93
CA ILE A 972 -11.98 -24.12 -19.72
C ILE A 972 -10.67 -23.76 -19.01
N PRO A 973 -9.71 -24.69 -18.87
CA PRO A 973 -8.37 -24.38 -18.40
C PRO A 973 -7.65 -23.38 -19.30
N GLY A 974 -6.77 -22.58 -18.69
CA GLY A 974 -6.04 -21.51 -19.39
C GLY A 974 -6.75 -20.16 -19.34
N PRO A 975 -6.16 -19.13 -19.93
CA PRO A 975 -6.61 -17.75 -19.75
C PRO A 975 -7.85 -17.37 -20.57
N PHE A 976 -8.34 -18.23 -21.46
CA PHE A 976 -9.44 -17.91 -22.38
C PHE A 976 -10.56 -18.94 -22.31
N GLN A 977 -11.76 -18.51 -22.04
CA GLN A 977 -12.95 -19.37 -22.03
C GLN A 977 -13.49 -19.71 -23.44
N THR A 978 -12.91 -19.12 -24.45
CA THR A 978 -13.27 -19.35 -25.89
C THR A 978 -12.36 -20.37 -26.61
N LEU A 979 -11.41 -20.98 -25.88
CA LEU A 979 -10.50 -21.99 -26.43
C LEU A 979 -11.27 -23.21 -26.96
N ARG A 980 -10.89 -23.67 -28.16
CA ARG A 980 -11.49 -24.82 -28.83
C ARG A 980 -10.44 -25.60 -29.62
N LYS A 981 -10.78 -26.82 -30.03
CA LYS A 981 -9.96 -27.59 -30.95
C LYS A 981 -9.62 -26.80 -32.20
N GLY A 982 -8.39 -26.88 -32.69
CA GLY A 982 -7.88 -26.15 -33.86
C GLY A 982 -7.09 -24.92 -33.53
N ASN A 983 -7.00 -23.98 -34.42
CA ASN A 983 -6.28 -22.74 -34.25
C ASN A 983 -7.18 -21.70 -33.51
N ASN A 984 -6.66 -21.15 -32.45
CA ASN A 984 -7.24 -20.03 -31.70
C ASN A 984 -6.24 -18.86 -31.79
N VAL A 985 -6.71 -17.68 -32.15
CA VAL A 985 -5.91 -16.48 -32.28
C VAL A 985 -6.49 -15.39 -31.38
N PHE A 986 -5.71 -14.90 -30.47
CA PHE A 986 -6.08 -13.87 -29.50
C PHE A 986 -5.18 -12.67 -29.65
N ASN A 987 -5.73 -11.47 -29.71
CA ASN A 987 -4.97 -10.26 -29.46
C ASN A 987 -4.79 -10.14 -27.95
N ILE A 988 -3.56 -10.28 -27.46
CA ILE A 988 -3.30 -10.31 -26.01
C ILE A 988 -2.88 -8.97 -25.42
N TRP A 989 -2.91 -7.92 -26.21
CA TRP A 989 -2.58 -6.60 -25.72
C TRP A 989 -3.34 -5.52 -26.49
N ASP A 990 -4.24 -4.86 -25.78
CA ASP A 990 -5.06 -3.72 -26.26
C ASP A 990 -4.71 -2.41 -25.53
N GLY A 991 -3.62 -2.42 -24.74
CA GLY A 991 -3.13 -1.28 -23.97
C GLY A 991 -2.34 -0.28 -24.81
N LEU A 992 -1.34 0.33 -24.21
CA LEU A 992 -0.44 1.27 -24.89
C LEU A 992 0.28 0.57 -26.06
N PRO A 993 0.48 1.24 -27.22
CA PRO A 993 1.26 0.69 -28.32
C PRO A 993 2.66 0.24 -27.86
N LEU A 994 3.17 -0.87 -28.37
CA LEU A 994 4.55 -1.28 -28.08
C LEU A 994 5.51 -0.38 -28.88
N LEU A 995 6.59 -0.01 -28.24
CA LEU A 995 7.64 0.82 -28.84
C LEU A 995 8.87 -0.02 -29.11
N ASN A 996 9.56 0.27 -30.20
CA ASN A 996 10.89 -0.29 -30.43
C ASN A 996 11.92 0.44 -29.54
N LYS A 997 13.06 -0.23 -29.33
CA LYS A 997 14.17 0.33 -28.57
C LYS A 997 14.59 1.69 -29.13
N GLY A 998 14.60 2.72 -28.28
CA GLY A 998 14.99 4.09 -28.63
C GLY A 998 13.89 4.94 -29.25
N GLU A 999 12.70 4.40 -29.52
CA GLU A 999 11.57 5.21 -29.98
C GLU A 999 10.94 6.04 -28.84
N LEU A 1000 10.29 7.14 -29.23
CA LEU A 1000 9.41 7.91 -28.35
C LEU A 1000 7.96 7.50 -28.62
N PRO A 1001 7.06 7.60 -27.63
CA PRO A 1001 5.64 7.45 -27.87
C PRO A 1001 5.20 8.37 -29.00
N ILE A 1002 4.49 7.81 -29.95
CA ILE A 1002 3.93 8.60 -31.06
C ILE A 1002 2.95 9.58 -30.44
N THR A 1003 3.28 10.86 -30.51
CA THR A 1003 2.33 11.92 -30.17
C THR A 1003 1.18 11.80 -31.16
N ASN A 1004 -0.05 11.63 -30.66
CA ASN A 1004 -1.24 11.58 -31.50
C ASN A 1004 -1.17 12.67 -32.57
N LYS A 1005 -1.16 12.25 -33.84
CA LYS A 1005 -1.41 13.10 -34.98
C LYS A 1005 -2.86 13.58 -34.98
#